data_0433afb2d8bfb11c55166ede7695c170
#
_entry.id   0433afb2d8bfb11c55166ede7695c170
#
_cell.length_a   1.000
_cell.length_b   1.000
_cell.length_c   1.000
_cell.angle_alpha   90.00
_cell.angle_beta   90.00
_cell.angle_gamma   90.00
#
_symmetry.space_group_name_H-M   'P 1'
#
loop_
_entity.id
_entity.type
_entity.pdbx_description
1 polymer ?
#
loop_
_entity_poly.entity_id
_entity_poly.type
_entity_poly.pdbx_seq_one_letter_code
_entity_poly.pdbx_strand_id
1 'polypeptide(L)'
;MAIPSRPRSTLLTILLLWIAFYASFTLFTPQLLDDADSVHAEVAREMLLRHDYVTLYANGIRYLEKAPILYWSMAASMRTFQLCGATSPRALTVAARIPLSLSVLALALLIEAFARRLFHTTRSGLYAALILLSSFGIFIFTRINIPDAAVCLFTTLALYCFWRTEELDAASHQLTPEATYNLSSRPEAAGRSGETRSFSSRLYCLAFAAACALNVLTKGLIGVVFPAAIVLLYLLLTRGLKLTLHRLRELHLWTTLAAFLVIAAPWHILAGLANPTQGHPAPFRFAFHYTFPFSLGHWLVPLPTDGNVRGWYWFYFMNEHLLRYLNLRIPHDYDTSPLWLFWGLCFIWLMPWSAFVFRAALSAIRPVVYAMRVLRHGKAGRLKFQRTIHSLGLEMRGGLLLVIWAAFVLLFFALSTRQEYYVLPALPAAAILIAGWLAQEARIQWQPVAENARRLRRAALRCTAVLLALGTLFAAAATYILLHAHTPAPHTDLATLLTEHPSDYALSMGHFLDLDTRALGLFRIPLALAALSLFLGPLISLILRKKARPHAANIALAAGAFGFLLAAHLGLQTFAPVLSSAQLAEAIAPQVHPNDLIVIHGEYEAGSTLAFYLQRPATYASQPNATNFIHILQGRSSNLWYGSFFPDAPILFETPQSLATNWPGPQRIFLWQSLSDPPIQLPLLPGPV
;
A
#
# COMPACT_ATOMS: atom_id res chain seq x y z
N MET A 1 17.47 -19.08 23.23
CA MET A 1 18.67 -18.61 22.48
C MET A 1 18.77 -17.11 22.60
N ALA A 2 19.96 -16.56 22.83
CA ALA A 2 20.17 -15.12 22.85
C ALA A 2 19.91 -14.50 21.46
N ILE A 3 19.24 -13.36 21.43
CA ILE A 3 18.98 -12.64 20.17
C ILE A 3 20.29 -11.90 19.80
N PRO A 4 20.81 -12.10 18.58
CA PRO A 4 22.02 -11.42 18.17
C PRO A 4 21.78 -9.90 18.12
N SER A 5 22.74 -9.12 18.59
CA SER A 5 22.73 -7.67 18.48
C SER A 5 22.68 -7.24 17.00
N ARG A 6 22.09 -6.09 16.73
CA ARG A 6 22.09 -5.52 15.37
C ARG A 6 23.49 -5.03 15.02
N PRO A 7 24.13 -5.52 13.93
CA PRO A 7 25.40 -4.96 13.48
C PRO A 7 25.22 -3.51 12.99
N ARG A 8 26.16 -2.64 13.31
CA ARG A 8 26.17 -1.25 12.81
C ARG A 8 26.17 -1.21 11.27
N SER A 9 26.86 -2.15 10.63
CA SER A 9 26.87 -2.29 9.17
C SER A 9 25.49 -2.54 8.57
N THR A 10 24.65 -3.37 9.22
CA THR A 10 23.28 -3.62 8.75
C THR A 10 22.45 -2.33 8.81
N LEU A 11 22.53 -1.57 9.90
CA LEU A 11 21.82 -0.30 10.03
C LEU A 11 22.28 0.69 8.95
N LEU A 12 23.59 0.83 8.79
CA LEU A 12 24.18 1.72 7.78
C LEU A 12 23.73 1.31 6.36
N THR A 13 23.74 0.03 6.03
CA THR A 13 23.27 -0.47 4.73
C THR A 13 21.80 -0.10 4.48
N ILE A 14 20.90 -0.30 5.46
CA ILE A 14 19.49 0.06 5.35
C ILE A 14 19.34 1.57 5.12
N LEU A 15 20.03 2.39 5.91
CA LEU A 15 19.99 3.86 5.78
C LEU A 15 20.52 4.34 4.43
N LEU A 16 21.64 3.82 3.97
CA LEU A 16 22.21 4.21 2.67
C LEU A 16 21.32 3.82 1.51
N LEU A 17 20.73 2.61 1.52
CA LEU A 17 19.81 2.17 0.48
C LEU A 17 18.49 2.97 0.52
N TRP A 18 17.98 3.28 1.71
CA TRP A 18 16.81 4.13 1.84
C TRP A 18 17.08 5.56 1.34
N ILE A 19 18.23 6.15 1.70
CA ILE A 19 18.66 7.46 1.19
C ILE A 19 18.75 7.41 -0.33
N ALA A 20 19.43 6.40 -0.89
CA ALA A 20 19.68 6.31 -2.33
C ALA A 20 18.41 6.09 -3.17
N PHE A 21 17.43 5.30 -2.68
CA PHE A 21 16.28 4.85 -3.49
C PHE A 21 14.92 5.39 -3.04
N TYR A 22 14.80 5.93 -1.84
CA TYR A 22 13.54 6.47 -1.33
C TYR A 22 13.64 7.95 -0.99
N ALA A 23 14.58 8.37 -0.15
CA ALA A 23 14.73 9.77 0.21
C ALA A 23 15.20 10.61 -0.99
N SER A 24 16.27 10.22 -1.69
CA SER A 24 16.76 10.95 -2.86
C SER A 24 15.72 10.98 -3.98
N PHE A 25 15.04 9.85 -4.24
CA PHE A 25 14.01 9.80 -5.26
C PHE A 25 12.76 10.63 -4.88
N THR A 26 12.50 10.87 -3.61
CA THR A 26 11.50 11.84 -3.16
C THR A 26 11.87 13.26 -3.56
N LEU A 27 13.15 13.63 -3.49
CA LEU A 27 13.65 14.94 -3.90
C LEU A 27 13.68 15.13 -5.42
N PHE A 28 13.94 14.07 -6.18
CA PHE A 28 14.09 14.08 -7.63
C PHE A 28 12.94 13.38 -8.38
N THR A 29 11.82 13.13 -7.72
CA THR A 29 10.63 12.56 -8.36
C THR A 29 10.07 13.53 -9.38
N PRO A 30 9.34 13.02 -10.40
CA PRO A 30 8.48 13.82 -11.24
C PRO A 30 7.48 14.64 -10.41
N GLN A 31 6.87 15.62 -11.06
CA GLN A 31 5.71 16.34 -10.51
C GLN A 31 4.65 15.33 -10.02
N LEU A 32 3.70 15.80 -9.20
CA LEU A 32 2.57 14.94 -8.82
C LEU A 32 1.87 14.43 -10.07
N LEU A 33 1.43 13.20 -10.01
CA LEU A 33 0.61 12.61 -11.06
C LEU A 33 -0.86 12.99 -10.84
N ASP A 34 -1.64 13.05 -11.89
CA ASP A 34 -3.08 13.18 -11.79
C ASP A 34 -3.69 11.98 -11.05
N ASP A 35 -4.94 12.05 -10.60
CA ASP A 35 -5.61 11.10 -9.75
C ASP A 35 -5.06 11.08 -8.30
N ALA A 36 -4.93 9.93 -7.68
CA ALA A 36 -4.67 9.75 -6.24
C ALA A 36 -3.46 10.54 -5.70
N ASP A 37 -2.40 10.73 -6.50
CA ASP A 37 -1.17 11.41 -6.04
C ASP A 37 -1.42 12.89 -5.74
N SER A 38 -2.08 13.60 -6.66
CA SER A 38 -2.39 15.03 -6.52
C SER A 38 -3.63 15.29 -5.67
N VAL A 39 -4.67 14.47 -5.79
CA VAL A 39 -5.89 14.60 -4.97
C VAL A 39 -5.54 14.50 -3.49
N HIS A 40 -4.72 13.54 -3.09
CA HIS A 40 -4.34 13.41 -1.69
C HIS A 40 -3.44 14.55 -1.21
N ALA A 41 -2.54 15.05 -2.07
CA ALA A 41 -1.72 16.23 -1.75
C ALA A 41 -2.58 17.49 -1.61
N GLU A 42 -3.59 17.65 -2.47
CA GLU A 42 -4.52 18.77 -2.42
C GLU A 42 -5.39 18.74 -1.17
N VAL A 43 -5.90 17.56 -0.77
CA VAL A 43 -6.62 17.43 0.51
C VAL A 43 -5.77 17.90 1.68
N ALA A 44 -4.48 17.54 1.72
CA ALA A 44 -3.58 18.01 2.79
C ALA A 44 -3.30 19.52 2.71
N ARG A 45 -3.23 20.10 1.51
CA ARG A 45 -3.08 21.53 1.29
C ARG A 45 -4.33 22.30 1.73
N GLU A 46 -5.53 21.83 1.34
CA GLU A 46 -6.79 22.44 1.75
C GLU A 46 -7.00 22.37 3.26
N MET A 47 -6.61 21.29 3.91
CA MET A 47 -6.63 21.16 5.37
C MET A 47 -5.86 22.30 6.06
N LEU A 48 -4.70 22.68 5.54
CA LEU A 48 -3.92 23.80 6.07
C LEU A 48 -4.57 25.14 5.78
N LEU A 49 -5.16 25.34 4.61
CA LEU A 49 -5.81 26.59 4.21
C LEU A 49 -7.11 26.83 4.99
N ARG A 50 -7.87 25.78 5.24
CA ARG A 50 -9.15 25.84 5.97
C ARG A 50 -8.97 25.81 7.48
N HIS A 51 -7.80 25.39 7.98
CA HIS A 51 -7.58 25.08 9.40
C HIS A 51 -8.57 24.03 9.93
N ASP A 52 -9.10 23.16 9.04
CA ASP A 52 -9.98 22.06 9.39
C ASP A 52 -9.22 20.73 9.30
N TYR A 53 -9.01 20.10 10.46
CA TYR A 53 -8.29 18.83 10.59
C TYR A 53 -9.24 17.64 10.82
N VAL A 54 -10.55 17.89 10.75
CA VAL A 54 -11.60 16.89 10.99
C VAL A 54 -12.24 16.47 9.68
N THR A 55 -12.82 17.42 8.94
CA THR A 55 -13.41 17.20 7.63
C THR A 55 -12.35 17.32 6.54
N LEU A 56 -12.24 16.33 5.70
CA LEU A 56 -11.37 16.36 4.54
C LEU A 56 -12.08 17.03 3.37
N TYR A 57 -11.36 17.86 2.61
CA TYR A 57 -11.87 18.52 1.42
C TYR A 57 -10.91 18.34 0.26
N ALA A 58 -11.44 18.16 -0.95
CA ALA A 58 -10.71 18.23 -2.20
C ALA A 58 -11.49 19.13 -3.16
N ASN A 59 -10.82 20.10 -3.76
CA ASN A 59 -11.44 21.05 -4.66
C ASN A 59 -12.70 21.73 -4.05
N GLY A 60 -12.63 22.05 -2.77
CA GLY A 60 -13.73 22.67 -2.03
C GLY A 60 -14.86 21.75 -1.59
N ILE A 61 -14.90 20.53 -2.06
CA ILE A 61 -15.97 19.55 -1.78
C ILE A 61 -15.52 18.58 -0.69
N ARG A 62 -16.46 18.13 0.15
CA ARG A 62 -16.20 17.14 1.20
C ARG A 62 -15.69 15.82 0.60
N TYR A 63 -14.53 15.39 1.09
CA TYR A 63 -13.88 14.14 0.68
C TYR A 63 -14.05 13.08 1.77
N LEU A 64 -15.18 12.35 1.72
CA LEU A 64 -15.67 11.52 2.82
C LEU A 64 -15.07 10.12 2.91
N GLU A 65 -14.28 9.70 1.91
CA GLU A 65 -13.90 8.29 1.73
C GLU A 65 -12.68 7.83 2.55
N LYS A 66 -11.86 8.73 3.05
CA LYS A 66 -10.55 8.38 3.62
C LYS A 66 -10.42 8.77 5.10
N ALA A 67 -9.47 8.10 5.76
CA ALA A 67 -9.06 8.37 7.12
C ALA A 67 -7.91 9.41 7.18
N PRO A 68 -7.65 10.09 8.31
CA PRO A 68 -6.92 11.35 8.36
C PRO A 68 -5.38 11.24 8.42
N ILE A 69 -4.78 10.12 8.84
CA ILE A 69 -3.33 10.04 9.16
C ILE A 69 -2.44 10.44 7.99
N LEU A 70 -2.79 9.99 6.77
CA LEU A 70 -2.02 10.37 5.58
C LEU A 70 -2.00 11.90 5.43
N TYR A 71 -3.16 12.52 5.48
CA TYR A 71 -3.33 13.97 5.28
C TYR A 71 -2.73 14.77 6.42
N TRP A 72 -2.92 14.37 7.68
CA TRP A 72 -2.26 15.02 8.82
C TRP A 72 -0.74 14.99 8.71
N SER A 73 -0.18 13.86 8.28
CA SER A 73 1.27 13.73 8.13
C SER A 73 1.81 14.58 6.96
N MET A 74 1.08 14.63 5.85
CA MET A 74 1.41 15.47 4.70
C MET A 74 1.25 16.97 5.03
N ALA A 75 0.15 17.35 5.68
CA ALA A 75 -0.08 18.73 6.13
C ALA A 75 1.01 19.19 7.11
N ALA A 76 1.38 18.36 8.09
CA ALA A 76 2.46 18.67 9.02
C ALA A 76 3.80 18.87 8.31
N SER A 77 4.11 18.00 7.31
CA SER A 77 5.31 18.14 6.48
C SER A 77 5.26 19.42 5.64
N MET A 78 4.15 19.71 4.95
CA MET A 78 3.97 20.94 4.16
C MET A 78 4.08 22.18 5.05
N ARG A 79 3.48 22.17 6.24
CA ARG A 79 3.58 23.28 7.20
C ARG A 79 5.03 23.52 7.62
N THR A 80 5.78 22.46 7.85
CA THR A 80 7.21 22.57 8.18
C THR A 80 8.00 23.24 7.07
N PHE A 81 7.74 22.87 5.80
CA PHE A 81 8.37 23.50 4.63
C PHE A 81 7.99 24.99 4.52
N GLN A 82 6.72 25.31 4.69
CA GLN A 82 6.24 26.71 4.69
C GLN A 82 6.91 27.55 5.78
N LEU A 83 7.06 27.02 7.00
CA LEU A 83 7.77 27.69 8.09
C LEU A 83 9.26 27.92 7.78
N CYS A 84 9.86 27.07 6.94
CA CYS A 84 11.23 27.27 6.42
C CYS A 84 11.28 28.18 5.17
N GLY A 85 10.17 28.78 4.75
CA GLY A 85 10.10 29.66 3.58
C GLY A 85 9.96 28.93 2.23
N ALA A 86 9.81 27.61 2.22
CA ALA A 86 9.68 26.79 1.02
C ALA A 86 8.20 26.58 0.67
N THR A 87 7.61 27.55 -0.06
CA THR A 87 6.17 27.61 -0.40
C THR A 87 5.85 27.25 -1.85
N SER A 88 6.87 27.03 -2.70
CA SER A 88 6.66 26.70 -4.11
C SER A 88 5.93 25.36 -4.29
N PRO A 89 5.14 25.17 -5.37
CA PRO A 89 4.47 23.89 -5.66
C PRO A 89 5.43 22.70 -5.64
N ARG A 90 6.65 22.87 -6.18
CA ARG A 90 7.69 21.84 -6.16
C ARG A 90 8.13 21.48 -4.74
N ALA A 91 8.31 22.47 -3.86
CA ALA A 91 8.65 22.22 -2.46
C ALA A 91 7.54 21.47 -1.71
N LEU A 92 6.27 21.86 -1.96
CA LEU A 92 5.11 21.20 -1.39
C LEU A 92 4.93 19.77 -1.94
N THR A 93 5.28 19.52 -3.20
CA THR A 93 5.33 18.14 -3.76
C THR A 93 6.30 17.26 -2.98
N VAL A 94 7.51 17.75 -2.72
CA VAL A 94 8.50 17.03 -1.90
C VAL A 94 7.96 16.82 -0.49
N ALA A 95 7.40 17.84 0.12
CA ALA A 95 6.84 17.78 1.47
C ALA A 95 5.73 16.72 1.58
N ALA A 96 4.85 16.61 0.58
CA ALA A 96 3.79 15.61 0.54
C ALA A 96 4.33 14.16 0.57
N ARG A 97 5.47 13.89 -0.08
CA ARG A 97 6.03 12.55 -0.21
C ARG A 97 6.94 12.10 0.94
N ILE A 98 7.45 13.03 1.76
CA ILE A 98 8.33 12.71 2.89
C ILE A 98 7.71 11.71 3.87
N PRO A 99 6.44 11.83 4.32
CA PRO A 99 5.85 10.91 5.29
C PRO A 99 5.83 9.45 4.81
N LEU A 100 5.57 9.23 3.52
CA LEU A 100 5.60 7.88 2.92
C LEU A 100 7.02 7.32 2.87
N SER A 101 8.00 8.12 2.46
CA SER A 101 9.41 7.73 2.46
C SER A 101 9.89 7.32 3.86
N LEU A 102 9.52 8.09 4.90
CA LEU A 102 9.83 7.77 6.29
C LEU A 102 9.11 6.49 6.77
N SER A 103 7.88 6.25 6.32
CA SER A 103 7.14 5.02 6.61
C SER A 103 7.86 3.79 6.07
N VAL A 104 8.48 3.89 4.88
CA VAL A 104 9.30 2.79 4.32
C VAL A 104 10.57 2.55 5.14
N LEU A 105 11.24 3.59 5.61
CA LEU A 105 12.40 3.43 6.50
C LEU A 105 12.02 2.72 7.79
N ALA A 106 10.96 3.19 8.43
CA ALA A 106 10.46 2.60 9.67
C ALA A 106 10.06 1.13 9.46
N LEU A 107 9.38 0.82 8.36
CA LEU A 107 9.01 -0.54 7.98
C LEU A 107 10.24 -1.42 7.74
N ALA A 108 11.27 -0.94 7.02
CA ALA A 108 12.50 -1.69 6.76
C ALA A 108 13.27 -2.01 8.06
N LEU A 109 13.34 -1.05 8.99
CA LEU A 109 13.95 -1.24 10.31
C LEU A 109 13.15 -2.22 11.19
N LEU A 110 11.83 -2.19 11.08
CA LEU A 110 10.92 -3.05 11.84
C LEU A 110 10.99 -4.50 11.34
N ILE A 111 10.96 -4.75 10.03
CA ILE A 111 11.05 -6.12 9.51
C ILE A 111 12.46 -6.70 9.69
N GLU A 112 13.51 -5.87 9.65
CA GLU A 112 14.85 -6.30 10.05
C GLU A 112 14.83 -6.83 11.49
N ALA A 113 14.26 -6.05 12.42
CA ALA A 113 14.17 -6.44 13.82
C ALA A 113 13.32 -7.70 14.00
N PHE A 114 12.20 -7.80 13.30
CA PHE A 114 11.30 -8.93 13.37
C PHE A 114 11.96 -10.21 12.83
N ALA A 115 12.53 -10.18 11.63
CA ALA A 115 13.20 -11.33 11.03
C ALA A 115 14.43 -11.80 11.82
N ARG A 116 15.26 -10.84 12.33
CA ARG A 116 16.41 -11.13 13.16
C ARG A 116 16.05 -11.82 14.47
N ARG A 117 14.95 -11.39 15.09
CA ARG A 117 14.42 -12.01 16.31
C ARG A 117 13.84 -13.39 16.02
N LEU A 118 12.99 -13.48 15.00
CA LEU A 118 12.27 -14.70 14.66
C LEU A 118 13.20 -15.87 14.31
N PHE A 119 14.24 -15.58 13.49
CA PHE A 119 15.17 -16.61 12.99
C PHE A 119 16.52 -16.61 13.72
N HIS A 120 16.67 -15.84 14.79
CA HIS A 120 17.87 -15.75 15.62
C HIS A 120 19.17 -15.55 14.81
N THR A 121 19.14 -14.77 13.73
CA THR A 121 20.31 -14.47 12.90
C THR A 121 20.28 -13.04 12.34
N THR A 122 21.44 -12.39 12.34
CA THR A 122 21.59 -11.05 11.74
C THR A 122 21.39 -11.06 10.23
N ARG A 123 21.69 -12.17 9.56
CA ARG A 123 21.49 -12.33 8.10
C ARG A 123 20.04 -12.30 7.72
N SER A 124 19.13 -12.93 8.50
CA SER A 124 17.68 -12.87 8.20
C SER A 124 17.16 -11.44 8.30
N GLY A 125 17.62 -10.66 9.28
CA GLY A 125 17.26 -9.24 9.38
C GLY A 125 17.71 -8.45 8.17
N LEU A 126 19.00 -8.55 7.81
CA LEU A 126 19.54 -7.88 6.62
C LEU A 126 18.78 -8.27 5.34
N TYR A 127 18.55 -9.57 5.13
CA TYR A 127 17.85 -10.02 3.93
C TYR A 127 16.40 -9.54 3.90
N ALA A 128 15.68 -9.51 5.01
CA ALA A 128 14.31 -9.01 5.06
C ALA A 128 14.25 -7.53 4.64
N ALA A 129 15.15 -6.70 5.15
CA ALA A 129 15.24 -5.30 4.75
C ALA A 129 15.63 -5.14 3.27
N LEU A 130 16.61 -5.90 2.78
CA LEU A 130 17.00 -5.87 1.36
C LEU A 130 15.85 -6.29 0.44
N ILE A 131 15.13 -7.36 0.78
CA ILE A 131 13.98 -7.85 0.01
C ILE A 131 12.89 -6.78 -0.04
N LEU A 132 12.53 -6.17 1.11
CA LEU A 132 11.53 -5.13 1.14
C LEU A 132 11.93 -3.92 0.30
N LEU A 133 13.11 -3.34 0.58
CA LEU A 133 13.58 -2.12 -0.08
C LEU A 133 13.81 -2.29 -1.58
N SER A 134 14.06 -3.53 -2.04
CA SER A 134 14.26 -3.84 -3.46
C SER A 134 13.03 -4.49 -4.12
N SER A 135 11.89 -4.63 -3.42
CA SER A 135 10.64 -5.10 -3.99
C SER A 135 9.99 -4.03 -4.85
N PHE A 136 9.65 -4.37 -6.10
CA PHE A 136 9.09 -3.42 -7.05
C PHE A 136 7.78 -2.77 -6.56
N GLY A 137 6.86 -3.54 -5.96
CA GLY A 137 5.59 -3.02 -5.46
C GLY A 137 5.77 -1.97 -4.35
N ILE A 138 6.65 -2.20 -3.36
CA ILE A 138 6.93 -1.20 -2.33
C ILE A 138 7.51 0.07 -2.96
N PHE A 139 8.41 -0.09 -3.94
CA PHE A 139 9.04 1.04 -4.60
C PHE A 139 8.03 1.88 -5.39
N ILE A 140 7.25 1.28 -6.29
CA ILE A 140 6.38 2.02 -7.20
C ILE A 140 5.22 2.70 -6.46
N PHE A 141 4.57 2.01 -5.53
CA PHE A 141 3.43 2.56 -4.78
C PHE A 141 3.83 3.50 -3.63
N THR A 142 5.12 3.76 -3.43
CA THR A 142 5.61 4.87 -2.60
C THR A 142 6.02 6.09 -3.41
N ARG A 143 5.84 6.04 -4.74
CA ARG A 143 5.95 7.21 -5.66
C ARG A 143 4.64 7.97 -5.80
N ILE A 144 3.55 7.37 -5.37
CA ILE A 144 2.19 7.92 -5.35
C ILE A 144 1.80 8.13 -3.89
N ASN A 145 1.12 9.23 -3.59
CA ASN A 145 0.68 9.59 -2.23
C ASN A 145 -0.51 8.73 -1.76
N ILE A 146 -0.31 7.41 -1.63
CA ILE A 146 -1.32 6.49 -1.10
C ILE A 146 -0.90 5.94 0.27
N PRO A 147 -1.85 5.58 1.15
CA PRO A 147 -1.56 5.21 2.53
C PRO A 147 -0.89 3.84 2.72
N ASP A 148 -0.70 3.06 1.67
CA ASP A 148 -0.40 1.63 1.74
C ASP A 148 0.93 1.30 2.40
N ALA A 149 1.97 2.12 2.25
CA ALA A 149 3.23 1.95 2.97
C ALA A 149 3.04 2.09 4.49
N ALA A 150 2.21 3.02 4.94
CA ALA A 150 1.87 3.19 6.35
C ALA A 150 1.00 2.03 6.86
N VAL A 151 0.07 1.52 6.04
CA VAL A 151 -0.70 0.29 6.36
C VAL A 151 0.23 -0.91 6.56
N CYS A 152 1.23 -1.09 5.68
CA CYS A 152 2.25 -2.12 5.84
C CYS A 152 3.03 -1.96 7.15
N LEU A 153 3.43 -0.73 7.48
CA LEU A 153 4.15 -0.41 8.71
C LEU A 153 3.31 -0.76 9.95
N PHE A 154 2.09 -0.25 10.05
CA PHE A 154 1.27 -0.45 11.25
C PHE A 154 0.77 -1.89 11.39
N THR A 155 0.44 -2.57 10.29
CA THR A 155 0.13 -4.01 10.31
C THR A 155 1.33 -4.83 10.79
N THR A 156 2.53 -4.54 10.29
CA THR A 156 3.78 -5.18 10.73
C THR A 156 4.05 -4.92 12.20
N LEU A 157 3.86 -3.68 12.66
CA LEU A 157 4.08 -3.28 14.05
C LEU A 157 3.11 -4.02 15.00
N ALA A 158 1.82 -4.09 14.64
CA ALA A 158 0.83 -4.84 15.40
C ALA A 158 1.25 -6.31 15.53
N LEU A 159 1.56 -6.99 14.41
CA LEU A 159 1.93 -8.40 14.44
C LEU A 159 3.29 -8.64 15.10
N TYR A 160 4.23 -7.71 15.02
CA TYR A 160 5.47 -7.74 15.79
C TYR A 160 5.20 -7.64 17.30
N CYS A 161 4.35 -6.72 17.73
CA CYS A 161 3.96 -6.59 19.14
C CYS A 161 3.27 -7.87 19.66
N PHE A 162 2.33 -8.43 18.89
CA PHE A 162 1.74 -9.72 19.22
C PHE A 162 2.80 -10.83 19.32
N TRP A 163 3.72 -10.93 18.37
CA TRP A 163 4.79 -11.92 18.39
C TRP A 163 5.66 -11.78 19.64
N ARG A 164 5.91 -10.56 20.10
CA ARG A 164 6.64 -10.30 21.35
C ARG A 164 5.93 -10.89 22.56
N THR A 165 4.61 -10.88 22.61
CA THR A 165 3.84 -11.54 23.68
C THR A 165 3.96 -13.07 23.64
N GLU A 166 4.05 -13.66 22.44
CA GLU A 166 4.28 -15.10 22.26
C GLU A 166 5.70 -15.53 22.68
N GLU A 167 6.71 -14.71 22.42
CA GLU A 167 8.08 -14.96 22.91
C GLU A 167 8.15 -14.92 24.45
N LEU A 168 7.47 -13.96 25.10
CA LEU A 168 7.42 -13.85 26.55
C LEU A 168 6.67 -15.03 27.18
N ASP A 169 5.59 -15.48 26.59
CA ASP A 169 4.82 -16.64 27.00
C ASP A 169 5.66 -17.94 26.90
N ALA A 170 6.32 -18.15 25.77
CA ALA A 170 7.20 -19.32 25.61
C ALA A 170 8.37 -19.33 26.60
N ALA A 171 8.92 -18.17 26.94
CA ALA A 171 9.98 -18.05 27.95
C ALA A 171 9.49 -18.38 29.38
N SER A 172 8.21 -18.15 29.68
CA SER A 172 7.62 -18.51 30.99
C SER A 172 7.46 -20.02 31.15
N HIS A 173 7.14 -20.72 30.08
CA HIS A 173 6.96 -22.18 30.09
C HIS A 173 8.26 -23.00 30.03
N GLN A 174 9.40 -22.37 29.68
CA GLN A 174 10.72 -23.01 29.66
C GLN A 174 11.45 -23.02 31.01
N LEU A 175 10.94 -22.30 32.00
CA LEU A 175 11.41 -22.40 33.39
C LEU A 175 10.90 -23.72 33.96
N THR A 176 11.75 -24.77 33.86
CA THR A 176 11.48 -26.08 34.43
C THR A 176 11.38 -26.04 35.97
N PRO A 177 10.71 -27.01 36.63
CA PRO A 177 10.63 -27.10 38.11
C PRO A 177 11.99 -27.02 38.81
N GLU A 178 13.06 -27.52 38.18
CA GLU A 178 14.45 -27.41 38.72
C GLU A 178 14.99 -25.99 38.78
N ALA A 179 14.67 -25.14 37.79
CA ALA A 179 15.04 -23.73 37.79
C ALA A 179 14.25 -22.96 38.85
N THR A 180 13.03 -23.38 39.15
CA THR A 180 12.18 -22.82 40.18
C THR A 180 12.68 -23.20 41.59
N TYR A 181 13.25 -24.40 41.73
CA TYR A 181 13.85 -24.83 43.01
C TYR A 181 15.09 -24.03 43.39
N ASN A 182 15.95 -23.71 42.41
CA ASN A 182 17.13 -22.84 42.62
C ASN A 182 16.79 -21.36 42.79
N LEU A 183 15.59 -20.91 42.35
CA LEU A 183 15.07 -19.57 42.53
C LEU A 183 14.27 -19.42 43.85
N SER A 184 13.82 -20.55 44.42
CA SER A 184 13.06 -20.54 45.72
C SER A 184 13.94 -20.15 46.89
N SER A 185 15.25 -20.16 46.78
CA SER A 185 16.18 -19.60 47.77
C SER A 185 16.23 -18.06 47.75
N ARG A 186 15.56 -17.38 46.78
CA ARG A 186 15.38 -15.92 46.77
C ARG A 186 13.99 -15.57 46.24
N PRO A 187 12.94 -15.61 47.05
CA PRO A 187 11.54 -15.35 46.65
C PRO A 187 11.36 -13.95 45.99
N GLU A 188 12.09 -12.93 46.42
CA GLU A 188 12.02 -11.58 45.88
C GLU A 188 12.50 -11.48 44.39
N ALA A 189 13.47 -12.27 44.01
CA ALA A 189 13.98 -12.29 42.62
C ALA A 189 12.98 -12.94 41.66
N ALA A 190 12.26 -13.97 42.10
CA ALA A 190 11.22 -14.64 41.31
C ALA A 190 9.99 -13.74 41.13
N GLY A 191 9.57 -13.04 42.22
CA GLY A 191 8.47 -12.07 42.18
C GLY A 191 8.75 -10.92 41.22
N ARG A 192 9.91 -10.26 41.33
CA ARG A 192 10.32 -9.16 40.42
C ARG A 192 10.43 -9.60 38.98
N SER A 193 10.89 -10.82 38.67
CA SER A 193 10.95 -11.32 37.29
C SER A 193 9.57 -11.56 36.68
N GLY A 194 8.61 -12.02 37.49
CA GLY A 194 7.22 -12.22 37.06
C GLY A 194 6.48 -10.89 36.79
N GLU A 195 6.63 -9.92 37.68
CA GLU A 195 6.05 -8.58 37.54
C GLU A 195 6.60 -7.83 36.32
N THR A 196 7.91 -7.87 36.10
CA THR A 196 8.57 -7.24 34.94
C THR A 196 8.07 -7.86 33.62
N ARG A 197 7.82 -9.17 33.58
CA ARG A 197 7.29 -9.86 32.39
C ARG A 197 5.84 -9.51 32.13
N SER A 198 5.00 -9.48 33.18
CA SER A 198 3.61 -9.06 33.09
C SER A 198 3.51 -7.63 32.59
N PHE A 199 4.31 -6.72 33.12
CA PHE A 199 4.39 -5.34 32.65
C PHE A 199 4.81 -5.25 31.18
N SER A 200 5.84 -5.99 30.75
CA SER A 200 6.29 -6.02 29.36
C SER A 200 5.21 -6.57 28.42
N SER A 201 4.47 -7.61 28.82
CA SER A 201 3.36 -8.15 28.04
C SER A 201 2.25 -7.11 27.84
N ARG A 202 1.85 -6.41 28.91
CA ARG A 202 0.84 -5.33 28.83
C ARG A 202 1.29 -4.21 27.89
N LEU A 203 2.56 -3.80 27.95
CA LEU A 203 3.09 -2.76 27.06
C LEU A 203 2.99 -3.18 25.59
N TYR A 204 3.30 -4.43 25.25
CA TYR A 204 3.14 -4.91 23.87
C TYR A 204 1.68 -5.03 23.46
N CYS A 205 0.75 -5.35 24.35
CA CYS A 205 -0.68 -5.34 24.05
C CYS A 205 -1.19 -3.90 23.78
N LEU A 206 -0.75 -2.93 24.56
CA LEU A 206 -1.06 -1.52 24.33
C LEU A 206 -0.45 -1.00 23.02
N ALA A 207 0.80 -1.38 22.72
CA ALA A 207 1.44 -1.04 21.45
C ALA A 207 0.75 -1.70 20.25
N PHE A 208 0.24 -2.94 20.39
CA PHE A 208 -0.60 -3.60 19.39
C PHE A 208 -1.89 -2.79 19.15
N ALA A 209 -2.57 -2.37 20.24
CA ALA A 209 -3.78 -1.56 20.15
C ALA A 209 -3.52 -0.23 19.44
N ALA A 210 -2.44 0.48 19.82
CA ALA A 210 -2.06 1.73 19.20
C ALA A 210 -1.72 1.56 17.71
N ALA A 211 -0.99 0.51 17.34
CA ALA A 211 -0.70 0.21 15.94
C ALA A 211 -1.97 -0.07 15.13
N CYS A 212 -2.92 -0.83 15.67
CA CYS A 212 -4.22 -1.07 15.03
C CYS A 212 -5.04 0.23 14.90
N ALA A 213 -5.06 1.06 15.93
CA ALA A 213 -5.80 2.33 15.93
C ALA A 213 -5.22 3.33 14.89
N LEU A 214 -3.90 3.49 14.87
CA LEU A 214 -3.22 4.29 13.85
C LEU A 214 -3.47 3.74 12.44
N ASN A 215 -3.52 2.42 12.29
CA ASN A 215 -3.81 1.79 11.01
C ASN A 215 -5.26 2.04 10.56
N VAL A 216 -6.24 2.01 11.49
CA VAL A 216 -7.63 2.38 11.20
C VAL A 216 -7.71 3.85 10.78
N LEU A 217 -7.02 4.74 11.47
CA LEU A 217 -6.91 6.15 11.10
C LEU A 217 -6.08 6.38 9.81
N THR A 218 -5.45 5.34 9.25
CA THR A 218 -4.70 5.40 7.99
C THR A 218 -5.54 4.96 6.79
N LYS A 219 -6.24 3.83 6.90
CA LYS A 219 -6.99 3.23 5.75
C LYS A 219 -8.29 2.53 6.18
N GLY A 220 -8.84 2.85 7.35
CA GLY A 220 -10.12 2.33 7.81
C GLY A 220 -10.05 0.93 8.43
N LEU A 221 -11.19 0.22 8.41
CA LEU A 221 -11.41 -1.00 9.21
C LEU A 221 -10.40 -2.13 8.94
N ILE A 222 -9.80 -2.22 7.77
CA ILE A 222 -8.75 -3.20 7.49
C ILE A 222 -7.57 -3.08 8.47
N GLY A 223 -7.35 -1.88 9.02
CA GLY A 223 -6.30 -1.59 9.99
C GLY A 223 -6.40 -2.40 11.30
N VAL A 224 -7.60 -2.80 11.70
CA VAL A 224 -7.82 -3.68 12.87
C VAL A 224 -8.24 -5.08 12.45
N VAL A 225 -9.03 -5.21 11.38
CA VAL A 225 -9.53 -6.51 10.91
C VAL A 225 -8.38 -7.45 10.54
N PHE A 226 -7.37 -6.96 9.81
CA PHE A 226 -6.25 -7.80 9.40
C PHE A 226 -5.43 -8.30 10.60
N PRO A 227 -4.87 -7.45 11.47
CA PRO A 227 -4.10 -7.95 12.61
C PRO A 227 -4.93 -8.85 13.53
N ALA A 228 -6.17 -8.48 13.83
CA ALA A 228 -7.04 -9.26 14.72
C ALA A 228 -7.39 -10.63 14.14
N ALA A 229 -7.78 -10.71 12.86
CA ALA A 229 -8.10 -11.97 12.21
C ALA A 229 -6.87 -12.88 12.07
N ILE A 230 -5.71 -12.33 11.71
CA ILE A 230 -4.45 -13.07 11.60
C ILE A 230 -4.06 -13.67 12.96
N VAL A 231 -4.13 -12.87 14.03
CA VAL A 231 -3.85 -13.33 15.39
C VAL A 231 -4.83 -14.40 15.83
N LEU A 232 -6.13 -14.21 15.60
CA LEU A 232 -7.16 -15.18 15.94
C LEU A 232 -6.97 -16.50 15.21
N LEU A 233 -6.74 -16.46 13.89
CA LEU A 233 -6.48 -17.65 13.08
C LEU A 233 -5.21 -18.39 13.54
N TYR A 234 -4.15 -17.65 13.84
CA TYR A 234 -2.91 -18.22 14.37
C TYR A 234 -3.15 -18.92 15.72
N LEU A 235 -3.84 -18.25 16.65
CA LEU A 235 -4.14 -18.83 17.97
C LEU A 235 -5.05 -20.06 17.86
N LEU A 236 -6.11 -19.99 17.05
CA LEU A 236 -7.00 -21.14 16.81
C LEU A 236 -6.26 -22.33 16.23
N LEU A 237 -5.37 -22.11 15.29
CA LEU A 237 -4.60 -23.19 14.65
C LEU A 237 -3.55 -23.77 15.60
N THR A 238 -2.86 -22.93 16.38
CA THR A 238 -1.76 -23.37 17.25
C THR A 238 -2.22 -23.87 18.62
N ARG A 239 -3.32 -23.37 19.15
CA ARG A 239 -3.78 -23.67 20.53
C ARG A 239 -5.15 -24.36 20.60
N GLY A 240 -5.97 -24.28 19.52
CA GLY A 240 -7.36 -24.71 19.54
C GLY A 240 -8.26 -23.76 20.35
N LEU A 241 -9.59 -23.95 20.26
CA LEU A 241 -10.58 -22.97 20.74
C LEU A 241 -10.45 -22.64 22.25
N LYS A 242 -10.39 -23.65 23.12
CA LYS A 242 -10.36 -23.44 24.59
C LYS A 242 -9.13 -22.65 25.04
N LEU A 243 -7.95 -23.02 24.57
CA LEU A 243 -6.70 -22.35 24.92
C LEU A 243 -6.57 -20.98 24.25
N THR A 244 -7.19 -20.78 23.07
CA THR A 244 -7.28 -19.47 22.45
C THR A 244 -8.08 -18.49 23.30
N LEU A 245 -9.25 -18.90 23.83
CA LEU A 245 -10.05 -18.05 24.70
C LEU A 245 -9.31 -17.69 26.01
N HIS A 246 -8.55 -18.67 26.56
CA HIS A 246 -7.70 -18.40 27.72
C HIS A 246 -6.61 -17.38 27.37
N ARG A 247 -5.90 -17.57 26.23
CA ARG A 247 -4.84 -16.67 25.78
C ARG A 247 -5.34 -15.25 25.51
N LEU A 248 -6.52 -15.09 24.92
CA LEU A 248 -7.12 -13.77 24.71
C LEU A 248 -7.36 -13.00 26.03
N ARG A 249 -7.70 -13.71 27.11
CA ARG A 249 -7.81 -13.08 28.44
C ARG A 249 -6.43 -12.63 28.96
N GLU A 250 -5.39 -13.45 28.78
CA GLU A 250 -4.00 -13.09 29.14
C GLU A 250 -3.44 -11.91 28.33
N LEU A 251 -3.93 -11.71 27.10
CA LEU A 251 -3.61 -10.55 26.25
C LEU A 251 -4.37 -9.27 26.67
N HIS A 252 -4.99 -9.28 27.86
CA HIS A 252 -5.66 -8.10 28.42
C HIS A 252 -6.65 -7.45 27.44
N LEU A 253 -7.53 -8.25 26.82
CA LEU A 253 -8.42 -7.85 25.72
C LEU A 253 -9.16 -6.52 25.99
N TRP A 254 -9.69 -6.33 27.19
CA TRP A 254 -10.47 -5.13 27.52
C TRP A 254 -9.63 -3.86 27.57
N THR A 255 -8.43 -3.92 28.18
CA THR A 255 -7.52 -2.76 28.21
C THR A 255 -6.93 -2.47 26.84
N THR A 256 -6.69 -3.51 26.04
CA THR A 256 -6.26 -3.41 24.65
C THR A 256 -7.33 -2.75 23.79
N LEU A 257 -8.61 -3.17 23.95
CA LEU A 257 -9.75 -2.56 23.27
C LEU A 257 -9.96 -1.11 23.69
N ALA A 258 -9.89 -0.82 25.00
CA ALA A 258 -10.02 0.54 25.51
C ALA A 258 -8.94 1.47 24.93
N ALA A 259 -7.67 1.03 24.92
CA ALA A 259 -6.58 1.80 24.32
C ALA A 259 -6.78 2.03 22.81
N PHE A 260 -7.25 1.02 22.08
CA PHE A 260 -7.63 1.16 20.67
C PHE A 260 -8.71 2.23 20.49
N LEU A 261 -9.79 2.18 21.26
CA LEU A 261 -10.91 3.11 21.14
C LEU A 261 -10.52 4.54 21.51
N VAL A 262 -9.70 4.73 22.55
CA VAL A 262 -9.22 6.07 22.96
C VAL A 262 -8.45 6.75 21.83
N ILE A 263 -7.74 6.01 20.99
CA ILE A 263 -6.96 6.57 19.89
C ILE A 263 -7.82 6.70 18.61
N ALA A 264 -8.58 5.65 18.25
CA ALA A 264 -9.32 5.61 17.00
C ALA A 264 -10.64 6.39 17.02
N ALA A 265 -11.42 6.29 18.12
CA ALA A 265 -12.78 6.81 18.14
C ALA A 265 -12.90 8.34 18.07
N PRO A 266 -12.02 9.17 18.67
CA PRO A 266 -12.23 10.62 18.71
C PRO A 266 -12.42 11.23 17.33
N TRP A 267 -11.53 10.94 16.37
CA TRP A 267 -11.67 11.50 15.03
C TRP A 267 -12.93 10.97 14.32
N HIS A 268 -13.24 9.68 14.44
CA HIS A 268 -14.43 9.10 13.80
C HIS A 268 -15.72 9.73 14.34
N ILE A 269 -15.77 10.02 15.64
CA ILE A 269 -16.91 10.71 16.25
C ILE A 269 -16.99 12.16 15.71
N LEU A 270 -15.89 12.90 15.72
CA LEU A 270 -15.86 14.27 15.26
C LEU A 270 -16.21 14.38 13.77
N ALA A 271 -15.66 13.50 12.92
CA ALA A 271 -15.96 13.48 11.48
C ALA A 271 -17.44 13.20 11.21
N GLY A 272 -18.05 12.28 11.96
CA GLY A 272 -19.47 11.99 11.86
C GLY A 272 -20.36 13.14 12.33
N LEU A 273 -19.98 13.83 13.42
CA LEU A 273 -20.72 15.01 13.92
C LEU A 273 -20.58 16.21 13.00
N ALA A 274 -19.40 16.43 12.39
CA ALA A 274 -19.16 17.51 11.45
C ALA A 274 -19.85 17.29 10.09
N ASN A 275 -20.15 16.03 9.73
CA ASN A 275 -20.76 15.70 8.43
C ASN A 275 -21.99 14.80 8.63
N PRO A 276 -23.09 15.34 9.21
CA PRO A 276 -24.30 14.57 9.44
C PRO A 276 -25.06 14.29 8.13
N THR A 277 -26.01 13.36 8.19
CA THR A 277 -26.98 13.17 7.10
C THR A 277 -27.83 14.43 6.92
N GLN A 278 -28.02 14.88 5.69
CA GLN A 278 -28.83 16.02 5.32
C GLN A 278 -30.13 15.56 4.65
N GLY A 279 -31.23 16.28 4.92
CA GLY A 279 -32.53 16.01 4.34
C GLY A 279 -33.06 14.59 4.60
N HIS A 280 -33.72 14.01 3.61
CA HIS A 280 -34.35 12.70 3.66
C HIS A 280 -33.85 11.81 2.52
N PRO A 281 -32.60 11.28 2.58
CA PRO A 281 -32.09 10.42 1.53
C PRO A 281 -32.91 9.14 1.40
N ALA A 282 -33.21 8.73 0.17
CA ALA A 282 -34.03 7.57 -0.11
C ALA A 282 -33.44 6.28 0.54
N PRO A 283 -34.25 5.40 1.16
CA PRO A 283 -33.76 4.21 1.83
C PRO A 283 -33.16 3.22 0.82
N PHE A 284 -32.04 2.59 1.16
CA PHE A 284 -31.55 1.46 0.38
C PHE A 284 -32.41 0.22 0.68
N ARG A 285 -32.64 -0.62 -0.35
CA ARG A 285 -33.51 -1.78 -0.28
C ARG A 285 -32.78 -2.99 -0.88
N PHE A 286 -33.11 -4.16 -0.37
CA PHE A 286 -32.73 -5.41 -1.01
C PHE A 286 -33.90 -5.87 -1.89
N ALA A 287 -33.69 -5.91 -3.21
CA ALA A 287 -34.65 -6.44 -4.15
C ALA A 287 -34.41 -7.95 -4.30
N PHE A 288 -35.31 -8.75 -3.78
CA PHE A 288 -35.29 -10.19 -3.97
C PHE A 288 -35.58 -10.50 -5.44
N HIS A 289 -34.64 -11.10 -6.11
CA HIS A 289 -34.82 -11.57 -7.48
C HIS A 289 -34.16 -12.92 -7.63
N TYR A 290 -34.98 -13.96 -7.84
CA TYR A 290 -34.47 -15.31 -8.02
C TYR A 290 -34.12 -15.52 -9.48
N THR A 291 -32.86 -15.56 -9.82
CA THR A 291 -32.35 -16.04 -11.11
C THR A 291 -31.52 -17.30 -10.88
N PHE A 292 -31.98 -18.41 -11.49
CA PHE A 292 -31.26 -19.67 -11.48
C PHE A 292 -29.91 -19.49 -12.24
N PRO A 293 -28.75 -19.97 -11.73
CA PRO A 293 -28.61 -20.89 -10.61
C PRO A 293 -28.25 -20.26 -9.25
N PHE A 294 -27.88 -18.97 -9.09
CA PHE A 294 -27.33 -18.49 -7.82
C PHE A 294 -27.54 -16.99 -7.49
N SER A 295 -28.48 -16.28 -8.04
CA SER A 295 -28.78 -14.90 -7.60
C SER A 295 -30.03 -14.84 -6.73
N LEU A 296 -29.84 -14.51 -5.43
CA LEU A 296 -30.91 -14.33 -4.45
C LEU A 296 -31.53 -12.92 -4.45
N GLY A 297 -30.98 -12.00 -5.21
CA GLY A 297 -31.38 -10.60 -5.26
C GLY A 297 -30.22 -9.63 -5.35
N HIS A 298 -30.50 -8.35 -5.44
CA HIS A 298 -29.50 -7.29 -5.48
C HIS A 298 -29.88 -6.13 -4.56
N TRP A 299 -28.84 -5.43 -4.07
CA TRP A 299 -29.03 -4.20 -3.31
C TRP A 299 -29.29 -3.03 -4.25
N LEU A 300 -30.40 -2.33 -4.02
CA LEU A 300 -30.69 -1.04 -4.65
C LEU A 300 -30.19 0.05 -3.72
N VAL A 301 -29.10 0.69 -4.09
CA VAL A 301 -28.51 1.80 -3.34
C VAL A 301 -28.81 3.08 -4.12
N PRO A 302 -29.76 3.91 -3.65
CA PRO A 302 -30.13 5.13 -4.36
C PRO A 302 -28.99 6.16 -4.32
N LEU A 303 -28.80 6.85 -5.45
CA LEU A 303 -27.92 8.01 -5.53
C LEU A 303 -28.45 9.16 -4.67
N PRO A 304 -27.57 10.06 -4.19
CA PRO A 304 -27.98 11.27 -3.51
C PRO A 304 -28.74 12.21 -4.47
N THR A 305 -29.52 13.11 -3.90
CA THR A 305 -30.15 14.24 -4.60
C THR A 305 -29.85 15.52 -3.84
N ASP A 306 -29.99 16.67 -4.46
CA ASP A 306 -29.65 17.96 -3.86
C ASP A 306 -30.30 18.15 -2.48
N GLY A 307 -29.47 18.37 -1.48
CA GLY A 307 -29.88 18.51 -0.09
C GLY A 307 -30.35 17.22 0.60
N ASN A 308 -30.37 16.04 -0.09
CA ASN A 308 -30.72 14.75 0.49
C ASN A 308 -29.57 13.79 0.36
N VAL A 309 -28.59 13.91 1.22
CA VAL A 309 -27.31 13.18 1.16
C VAL A 309 -27.04 12.48 2.49
N ARG A 310 -26.60 11.23 2.42
CA ARG A 310 -26.19 10.47 3.62
C ARG A 310 -24.86 10.98 4.11
N GLY A 311 -24.79 11.17 5.44
CA GLY A 311 -23.62 11.70 6.10
C GLY A 311 -22.43 10.74 6.14
N TRP A 312 -21.37 11.22 6.78
CA TRP A 312 -20.07 10.54 6.81
C TRP A 312 -20.13 9.11 7.37
N TYR A 313 -20.87 8.85 8.46
CA TYR A 313 -20.97 7.50 9.02
C TYR A 313 -21.44 6.46 7.99
N TRP A 314 -22.50 6.79 7.23
CA TRP A 314 -22.98 5.89 6.20
C TRP A 314 -21.97 5.78 5.06
N PHE A 315 -21.46 6.90 4.57
CA PHE A 315 -20.55 6.90 3.43
C PHE A 315 -19.27 6.13 3.77
N TYR A 316 -18.64 6.41 4.94
CA TYR A 316 -17.39 5.79 5.31
C TYR A 316 -17.55 4.31 5.68
N PHE A 317 -18.48 3.94 6.57
CA PHE A 317 -18.58 2.56 7.04
C PHE A 317 -19.37 1.66 6.09
N MET A 318 -20.49 2.14 5.52
CA MET A 318 -21.31 1.32 4.62
C MET A 318 -20.77 1.37 3.20
N ASN A 319 -20.58 2.55 2.60
CA ASN A 319 -20.19 2.68 1.21
C ASN A 319 -18.73 2.26 0.97
N GLU A 320 -17.79 2.87 1.70
CA GLU A 320 -16.35 2.66 1.47
C GLU A 320 -15.80 1.35 2.06
N HIS A 321 -16.49 0.70 3.00
CA HIS A 321 -16.03 -0.56 3.56
C HIS A 321 -16.90 -1.74 3.12
N LEU A 322 -18.22 -1.73 3.38
CA LEU A 322 -19.09 -2.87 3.07
C LEU A 322 -19.45 -2.93 1.60
N LEU A 323 -20.03 -1.87 1.05
CA LEU A 323 -20.49 -1.88 -0.36
C LEU A 323 -19.31 -1.96 -1.32
N ARG A 324 -18.19 -1.30 -1.02
CA ARG A 324 -16.92 -1.44 -1.77
C ARG A 324 -16.41 -2.88 -1.75
N TYR A 325 -16.44 -3.55 -0.58
CA TYR A 325 -16.06 -4.97 -0.49
C TYR A 325 -16.92 -5.85 -1.38
N LEU A 326 -18.23 -5.55 -1.47
CA LEU A 326 -19.21 -6.28 -2.29
C LEU A 326 -19.25 -5.85 -3.76
N ASN A 327 -18.43 -4.89 -4.18
CA ASN A 327 -18.44 -4.26 -5.51
C ASN A 327 -19.77 -3.55 -5.84
N LEU A 328 -20.35 -2.89 -4.85
CA LEU A 328 -21.64 -2.17 -4.91
C LEU A 328 -21.52 -0.71 -4.47
N ARG A 329 -20.30 -0.18 -4.45
CA ARG A 329 -19.98 1.20 -4.06
C ARG A 329 -20.70 2.21 -4.96
N ILE A 330 -21.10 3.34 -4.38
CA ILE A 330 -21.66 4.48 -5.10
C ILE A 330 -20.92 5.78 -4.71
N PRO A 331 -20.58 6.65 -5.68
CA PRO A 331 -20.54 6.37 -7.12
C PRO A 331 -19.62 5.20 -7.46
N HIS A 332 -19.83 4.56 -8.61
CA HIS A 332 -18.95 3.52 -9.10
C HIS A 332 -17.87 4.17 -9.97
N ASP A 333 -16.67 4.29 -9.45
CA ASP A 333 -15.58 5.05 -10.07
C ASP A 333 -14.61 4.20 -10.89
N TYR A 334 -14.48 2.91 -10.60
CA TYR A 334 -13.63 1.99 -11.38
C TYR A 334 -14.04 0.53 -11.21
N ASP A 335 -13.73 -0.26 -12.20
CA ASP A 335 -13.94 -1.70 -12.19
C ASP A 335 -12.90 -2.45 -11.35
N THR A 336 -13.28 -3.64 -10.93
CA THR A 336 -12.38 -4.52 -10.17
C THR A 336 -11.41 -5.24 -11.08
N SER A 337 -10.12 -5.24 -10.74
CA SER A 337 -9.09 -5.96 -11.51
C SER A 337 -9.45 -7.44 -11.65
N PRO A 338 -9.26 -8.06 -12.83
CA PRO A 338 -9.47 -9.48 -13.04
C PRO A 338 -8.67 -10.34 -12.05
N LEU A 339 -9.27 -11.46 -11.60
CA LEU A 339 -8.65 -12.30 -10.57
C LEU A 339 -7.29 -12.87 -10.99
N TRP A 340 -7.12 -13.25 -12.25
CA TRP A 340 -5.86 -13.76 -12.78
C TRP A 340 -4.76 -12.69 -12.77
N LEU A 341 -5.13 -11.44 -13.07
CA LEU A 341 -4.21 -10.31 -13.03
C LEU A 341 -3.80 -9.99 -11.59
N PHE A 342 -4.76 -9.95 -10.66
CA PHE A 342 -4.46 -9.75 -9.23
C PHE A 342 -3.44 -10.76 -8.71
N TRP A 343 -3.60 -12.06 -9.03
CA TRP A 343 -2.62 -13.08 -8.65
C TRP A 343 -1.28 -12.94 -9.38
N GLY A 344 -1.30 -12.55 -10.65
CA GLY A 344 -0.09 -12.27 -11.43
C GLY A 344 0.72 -11.11 -10.84
N LEU A 345 0.04 -10.03 -10.46
CA LEU A 345 0.65 -8.85 -9.85
C LEU A 345 1.32 -9.15 -8.51
N CYS A 346 0.82 -10.13 -7.73
CA CYS A 346 1.51 -10.59 -6.51
C CYS A 346 2.98 -10.98 -6.78
N PHE A 347 3.25 -11.59 -7.92
CA PHE A 347 4.62 -11.98 -8.29
C PHE A 347 5.43 -10.80 -8.81
N ILE A 348 4.81 -9.90 -9.55
CA ILE A 348 5.45 -8.70 -10.09
C ILE A 348 5.86 -7.75 -8.97
N TRP A 349 4.97 -7.50 -8.00
CA TRP A 349 5.26 -6.59 -6.90
C TRP A 349 6.34 -7.08 -5.93
N LEU A 350 6.52 -8.40 -5.83
CA LEU A 350 7.60 -9.01 -5.03
C LEU A 350 8.88 -9.27 -5.82
N MET A 351 8.89 -9.01 -7.12
CA MET A 351 10.06 -9.25 -8.00
C MET A 351 11.31 -8.49 -7.51
N PRO A 352 12.51 -9.11 -7.61
CA PRO A 352 12.79 -10.45 -8.16
C PRO A 352 12.65 -11.61 -7.15
N TRP A 353 12.19 -11.34 -5.94
CA TRP A 353 12.15 -12.32 -4.83
C TRP A 353 11.00 -13.31 -4.92
N SER A 354 10.03 -13.07 -5.78
CA SER A 354 8.82 -13.90 -5.96
C SER A 354 9.12 -15.37 -6.24
N ALA A 355 10.21 -15.70 -6.96
CA ALA A 355 10.61 -17.08 -7.23
C ALA A 355 10.89 -17.91 -5.96
N PHE A 356 11.20 -17.26 -4.84
CA PHE A 356 11.53 -17.93 -3.57
C PHE A 356 10.31 -18.10 -2.66
N VAL A 357 9.22 -17.34 -2.86
CA VAL A 357 8.10 -17.25 -1.90
C VAL A 357 7.43 -18.60 -1.65
N PHE A 358 7.17 -19.38 -2.70
CA PHE A 358 6.55 -20.70 -2.55
C PHE A 358 7.42 -21.67 -1.75
N ARG A 359 8.74 -21.65 -1.97
CA ARG A 359 9.67 -22.53 -1.26
C ARG A 359 9.78 -22.14 0.21
N ALA A 360 9.81 -20.85 0.49
CA ALA A 360 9.81 -20.32 1.85
C ALA A 360 8.50 -20.67 2.58
N ALA A 361 7.34 -20.41 1.96
CA ALA A 361 6.04 -20.74 2.53
C ALA A 361 5.87 -22.26 2.76
N LEU A 362 6.18 -23.09 1.77
CA LEU A 362 6.13 -24.55 1.91
C LEU A 362 7.05 -25.07 3.01
N SER A 363 8.22 -24.47 3.20
CA SER A 363 9.11 -24.81 4.31
C SER A 363 8.48 -24.53 5.66
N ALA A 364 7.79 -23.39 5.80
CA ALA A 364 7.14 -22.96 7.04
C ALA A 364 5.91 -23.83 7.39
N ILE A 365 5.11 -24.25 6.39
CA ILE A 365 3.87 -25.01 6.64
C ILE A 365 4.06 -26.53 6.68
N ARG A 366 5.19 -27.06 6.22
CA ARG A 366 5.45 -28.53 6.20
C ARG A 366 5.09 -29.26 7.49
N PRO A 367 5.49 -28.77 8.69
CA PRO A 367 5.16 -29.46 9.94
C PRO A 367 3.66 -29.50 10.21
N VAL A 368 2.95 -28.44 9.83
CA VAL A 368 1.49 -28.35 9.98
C VAL A 368 0.79 -29.31 9.03
N VAL A 369 1.23 -29.35 7.75
CA VAL A 369 0.70 -30.31 6.76
C VAL A 369 0.94 -31.75 7.19
N TYR A 370 2.11 -32.04 7.74
CA TYR A 370 2.39 -33.35 8.31
C TYR A 370 1.47 -33.67 9.49
N ALA A 371 1.30 -32.74 10.43
CA ALA A 371 0.40 -32.89 11.56
C ALA A 371 -1.07 -33.07 11.12
N MET A 372 -1.52 -32.35 10.07
CA MET A 372 -2.89 -32.48 9.54
C MET A 372 -3.19 -33.88 8.97
N ARG A 373 -2.21 -34.57 8.42
CA ARG A 373 -2.41 -35.98 7.95
C ARG A 373 -2.85 -36.93 9.09
N VAL A 374 -2.45 -36.60 10.31
CA VAL A 374 -2.80 -37.39 11.50
C VAL A 374 -4.24 -37.11 11.96
N LEU A 375 -4.86 -35.98 11.59
CA LEU A 375 -6.26 -35.67 11.94
C LEU A 375 -7.27 -36.66 11.38
N ARG A 376 -6.94 -37.39 10.32
CA ARG A 376 -7.79 -38.43 9.71
C ARG A 376 -8.07 -39.60 10.66
N HIS A 377 -7.34 -39.69 11.78
CA HIS A 377 -7.48 -40.79 12.76
C HIS A 377 -8.43 -40.44 13.93
N GLY A 378 -9.42 -39.58 13.73
CA GLY A 378 -10.48 -39.26 14.69
C GLY A 378 -10.00 -38.54 15.95
N LYS A 379 -10.55 -38.86 17.13
CA LYS A 379 -10.23 -38.16 18.41
C LYS A 379 -8.73 -38.27 18.76
N ALA A 380 -8.13 -39.45 18.59
CA ALA A 380 -6.69 -39.67 18.85
C ALA A 380 -5.82 -38.82 17.91
N GLY A 381 -6.24 -38.68 16.64
CA GLY A 381 -5.59 -37.79 15.65
C GLY A 381 -5.61 -36.33 16.03
N ARG A 382 -6.74 -35.81 16.57
CA ARG A 382 -6.84 -34.41 17.05
C ARG A 382 -5.89 -34.13 18.20
N LEU A 383 -5.81 -35.03 19.21
CA LEU A 383 -4.87 -34.88 20.31
C LEU A 383 -3.41 -34.90 19.84
N LYS A 384 -3.08 -35.80 18.91
CA LYS A 384 -1.74 -35.89 18.32
C LYS A 384 -1.41 -34.64 17.50
N PHE A 385 -2.36 -34.11 16.72
CA PHE A 385 -2.21 -32.82 16.00
C PHE A 385 -1.88 -31.69 16.95
N GLN A 386 -2.70 -31.49 18.00
CA GLN A 386 -2.48 -30.43 18.98
C GLN A 386 -1.11 -30.58 19.66
N ARG A 387 -0.73 -31.77 20.10
CA ARG A 387 0.61 -32.02 20.69
C ARG A 387 1.73 -31.70 19.70
N THR A 388 1.59 -32.09 18.43
CA THR A 388 2.60 -31.80 17.39
C THR A 388 2.74 -30.30 17.16
N ILE A 389 1.63 -29.56 17.07
CA ILE A 389 1.68 -28.09 16.87
C ILE A 389 2.25 -27.41 18.11
N HIS A 390 1.89 -27.86 19.33
CA HIS A 390 2.47 -27.31 20.56
C HIS A 390 3.97 -27.56 20.71
N SER A 391 4.46 -28.68 20.20
CA SER A 391 5.89 -29.03 20.21
C SER A 391 6.72 -28.24 19.17
N LEU A 392 6.08 -27.49 18.26
CA LEU A 392 6.80 -26.65 17.30
C LEU A 392 7.58 -25.55 18.03
N GLY A 393 8.86 -25.42 17.68
CA GLY A 393 9.69 -24.30 18.15
C GLY A 393 9.16 -22.94 17.69
N LEU A 394 9.56 -21.87 18.37
CA LEU A 394 9.14 -20.50 18.08
C LEU A 394 9.40 -20.11 16.61
N GLU A 395 10.55 -20.46 16.04
CA GLU A 395 10.88 -20.19 14.64
C GLU A 395 9.82 -20.75 13.67
N MET A 396 9.37 -21.97 13.90
CA MET A 396 8.35 -22.62 13.06
C MET A 396 6.96 -22.03 13.27
N ARG A 397 6.59 -21.68 14.51
CA ARG A 397 5.34 -20.99 14.81
C ARG A 397 5.31 -19.60 14.18
N GLY A 398 6.43 -18.87 14.21
CA GLY A 398 6.55 -17.59 13.54
C GLY A 398 6.46 -17.69 12.03
N GLY A 399 7.08 -18.70 11.43
CA GLY A 399 6.88 -18.99 10.00
C GLY A 399 5.41 -19.24 9.64
N LEU A 400 4.68 -19.95 10.50
CA LEU A 400 3.23 -20.17 10.34
C LEU A 400 2.43 -18.84 10.44
N LEU A 401 2.74 -17.99 11.40
CA LEU A 401 2.12 -16.67 11.53
C LEU A 401 2.29 -15.85 10.24
N LEU A 402 3.49 -15.84 9.67
CA LEU A 402 3.78 -15.11 8.43
C LEU A 402 3.01 -15.68 7.22
N VAL A 403 2.87 -17.00 7.13
CA VAL A 403 2.06 -17.63 6.06
C VAL A 403 0.58 -17.28 6.23
N ILE A 404 0.04 -17.38 7.46
CA ILE A 404 -1.35 -16.98 7.75
C ILE A 404 -1.57 -15.51 7.37
N TRP A 405 -0.63 -14.63 7.74
CA TRP A 405 -0.70 -13.22 7.41
C TRP A 405 -0.77 -13.00 5.89
N ALA A 406 0.20 -13.49 5.12
CA ALA A 406 0.19 -13.31 3.67
C ALA A 406 -1.07 -13.93 3.03
N ALA A 407 -1.44 -15.15 3.43
CA ALA A 407 -2.60 -15.85 2.87
C ALA A 407 -3.91 -15.12 3.21
N PHE A 408 -4.09 -14.63 4.44
CA PHE A 408 -5.30 -13.91 4.83
C PHE A 408 -5.51 -12.64 4.01
N VAL A 409 -4.47 -11.81 3.86
CA VAL A 409 -4.54 -10.56 3.08
C VAL A 409 -4.90 -10.87 1.62
N LEU A 410 -4.19 -11.82 1.00
CA LEU A 410 -4.41 -12.17 -0.41
C LEU A 410 -5.79 -12.78 -0.65
N LEU A 411 -6.26 -13.67 0.24
CA LEU A 411 -7.59 -14.27 0.11
C LEU A 411 -8.70 -13.25 0.36
N PHE A 412 -8.53 -12.35 1.33
CA PHE A 412 -9.50 -11.30 1.61
C PHE A 412 -9.75 -10.44 0.38
N PHE A 413 -8.70 -9.95 -0.26
CA PHE A 413 -8.82 -9.13 -1.45
C PHE A 413 -9.17 -9.93 -2.73
N ALA A 414 -8.84 -11.21 -2.81
CA ALA A 414 -9.31 -12.06 -3.90
C ALA A 414 -10.84 -12.22 -3.91
N LEU A 415 -11.50 -12.08 -2.76
CA LEU A 415 -12.95 -12.17 -2.57
C LEU A 415 -13.66 -10.80 -2.56
N SER A 416 -12.93 -9.70 -2.75
CA SER A 416 -13.42 -8.31 -2.69
C SER A 416 -13.20 -7.58 -4.00
N THR A 417 -13.59 -6.30 -4.07
CA THR A 417 -13.09 -5.37 -5.09
C THR A 417 -11.57 -5.34 -5.05
N ARG A 418 -10.93 -5.52 -6.19
CA ARG A 418 -9.48 -5.67 -6.32
C ARG A 418 -8.87 -4.46 -7.00
N GLN A 419 -7.78 -3.98 -6.38
CA GLN A 419 -6.88 -3.01 -6.97
C GLN A 419 -5.46 -3.57 -6.98
N GLU A 420 -4.62 -3.08 -7.86
CA GLU A 420 -3.25 -3.56 -8.08
C GLU A 420 -2.42 -3.58 -6.78
N TYR A 421 -2.53 -2.53 -5.97
CA TYR A 421 -1.73 -2.32 -4.76
C TYR A 421 -2.30 -3.00 -3.50
N TYR A 422 -3.46 -3.66 -3.56
CA TYR A 422 -4.05 -4.35 -2.41
C TYR A 422 -3.25 -5.55 -1.92
N VAL A 423 -2.28 -6.00 -2.71
CA VAL A 423 -1.32 -7.03 -2.33
C VAL A 423 -0.28 -6.52 -1.31
N LEU A 424 -0.01 -5.21 -1.26
CA LEU A 424 1.10 -4.63 -0.50
C LEU A 424 1.16 -5.06 0.98
N PRO A 425 0.05 -5.15 1.74
CA PRO A 425 0.11 -5.57 3.13
C PRO A 425 0.56 -7.02 3.36
N ALA A 426 0.65 -7.85 2.31
CA ALA A 426 1.20 -9.20 2.37
C ALA A 426 2.73 -9.23 2.14
N LEU A 427 3.30 -8.21 1.50
CA LEU A 427 4.72 -8.20 1.13
C LEU A 427 5.69 -8.24 2.33
N PRO A 428 5.44 -7.56 3.47
CA PRO A 428 6.30 -7.67 4.64
C PRO A 428 6.41 -9.11 5.16
N ALA A 429 5.30 -9.84 5.21
CA ALA A 429 5.29 -11.25 5.62
C ALA A 429 6.09 -12.12 4.65
N ALA A 430 5.91 -11.93 3.34
CA ALA A 430 6.65 -12.64 2.30
C ALA A 430 8.15 -12.33 2.38
N ALA A 431 8.54 -11.07 2.60
CA ALA A 431 9.92 -10.66 2.74
C ALA A 431 10.60 -11.34 3.93
N ILE A 432 9.94 -11.38 5.09
CA ILE A 432 10.46 -12.04 6.30
C ILE A 432 10.58 -13.56 6.08
N LEU A 433 9.58 -14.21 5.45
CA LEU A 433 9.61 -15.65 5.13
C LEU A 433 10.79 -16.01 4.21
N ILE A 434 10.94 -15.27 3.12
CA ILE A 434 12.02 -15.49 2.15
C ILE A 434 13.38 -15.26 2.83
N ALA A 435 13.50 -14.19 3.64
CA ALA A 435 14.72 -13.86 4.36
C ALA A 435 15.15 -14.98 5.32
N GLY A 436 14.20 -15.56 6.07
CA GLY A 436 14.45 -16.70 6.94
C GLY A 436 14.94 -17.93 6.16
N TRP A 437 14.29 -18.23 5.03
CA TRP A 437 14.64 -19.34 4.17
C TRP A 437 16.05 -19.18 3.53
N LEU A 438 16.36 -17.98 3.02
CA LEU A 438 17.69 -17.66 2.47
C LEU A 438 18.79 -17.62 3.56
N ALA A 439 18.44 -17.21 4.78
CA ALA A 439 19.38 -17.22 5.89
C ALA A 439 19.72 -18.67 6.32
N GLN A 440 18.75 -19.60 6.26
CA GLN A 440 19.00 -21.02 6.47
C GLN A 440 19.98 -21.59 5.41
N GLU A 441 19.78 -21.24 4.13
CA GLU A 441 20.72 -21.61 3.08
C GLU A 441 22.16 -21.13 3.38
N ALA A 442 22.29 -19.90 3.84
CA ALA A 442 23.58 -19.31 4.16
C ALA A 442 24.25 -19.89 5.43
N ARG A 443 23.46 -20.44 6.39
CA ARG A 443 23.99 -21.15 7.57
C ARG A 443 24.58 -22.50 7.22
N ILE A 444 23.94 -23.25 6.32
CA ILE A 444 24.27 -24.64 5.96
C ILE A 444 25.60 -24.72 5.18
N GLN A 445 26.12 -23.60 4.68
CA GLN A 445 27.42 -23.57 4.02
C GLN A 445 28.54 -24.22 4.86
N TRP A 446 28.42 -24.18 6.20
CA TRP A 446 29.43 -24.70 7.15
C TRP A 446 29.22 -26.19 7.54
N GLN A 447 28.10 -26.83 7.10
CA GLN A 447 27.79 -28.22 7.39
C GLN A 447 27.31 -28.96 6.12
N PRO A 448 28.19 -29.34 5.20
CA PRO A 448 27.81 -29.84 3.87
C PRO A 448 27.19 -31.23 3.82
N VAL A 449 27.19 -32.00 4.92
CA VAL A 449 26.88 -33.45 4.91
C VAL A 449 25.39 -33.78 5.03
N ALA A 450 24.55 -32.88 5.56
CA ALA A 450 23.15 -33.18 5.77
C ALA A 450 22.33 -33.16 4.45
N GLU A 451 21.50 -34.18 4.21
CA GLU A 451 20.62 -34.26 3.03
C GLU A 451 19.70 -33.04 2.89
N ASN A 452 19.20 -32.50 4.00
CA ASN A 452 18.39 -31.30 4.03
C ASN A 452 19.14 -30.06 3.46
N ALA A 453 20.46 -29.99 3.71
CA ALA A 453 21.31 -28.93 3.17
C ALA A 453 21.40 -29.00 1.64
N ARG A 454 21.59 -30.21 1.11
CA ARG A 454 21.62 -30.42 -0.35
C ARG A 454 20.28 -30.12 -1.01
N ARG A 455 19.16 -30.48 -0.38
CA ARG A 455 17.80 -30.16 -0.88
C ARG A 455 17.55 -28.65 -0.92
N LEU A 456 17.93 -27.93 0.15
CA LEU A 456 17.75 -26.49 0.23
C LEU A 456 18.59 -25.76 -0.84
N ARG A 457 19.87 -26.11 -0.97
CA ARG A 457 20.76 -25.57 -2.00
C ARG A 457 20.24 -25.84 -3.43
N ARG A 458 19.77 -27.05 -3.73
CA ARG A 458 19.18 -27.38 -5.05
C ARG A 458 17.92 -26.54 -5.31
N ALA A 459 17.08 -26.32 -4.29
CA ALA A 459 15.91 -25.49 -4.42
C ALA A 459 16.28 -24.03 -4.71
N ALA A 460 17.26 -23.46 -4.00
CA ALA A 460 17.73 -22.09 -4.23
C ALA A 460 18.36 -21.91 -5.63
N LEU A 461 19.16 -22.90 -6.07
CA LEU A 461 19.69 -22.91 -7.44
C LEU A 461 18.59 -22.94 -8.51
N ARG A 462 17.53 -23.74 -8.32
CA ARG A 462 16.39 -23.80 -9.25
C ARG A 462 15.62 -22.47 -9.29
N CYS A 463 15.34 -21.89 -8.13
CA CYS A 463 14.68 -20.57 -8.06
C CYS A 463 15.51 -19.50 -8.78
N THR A 464 16.83 -19.47 -8.56
CA THR A 464 17.72 -18.50 -9.24
C THR A 464 17.82 -18.79 -10.73
N ALA A 465 17.81 -20.05 -11.17
CA ALA A 465 17.80 -20.43 -12.58
C ALA A 465 16.50 -19.99 -13.28
N VAL A 466 15.35 -20.10 -12.60
CA VAL A 466 14.06 -19.57 -13.12
C VAL A 466 14.15 -18.06 -13.31
N LEU A 467 14.69 -17.35 -12.31
CA LEU A 467 14.89 -15.87 -12.44
C LEU A 467 15.82 -15.53 -13.59
N LEU A 468 16.90 -16.28 -13.78
CA LEU A 468 17.80 -16.06 -14.91
C LEU A 468 17.10 -16.33 -16.25
N ALA A 469 16.30 -17.39 -16.35
CA ALA A 469 15.55 -17.68 -17.58
C ALA A 469 14.55 -16.56 -17.90
N LEU A 470 13.80 -16.06 -16.91
CA LEU A 470 12.90 -14.93 -17.08
C LEU A 470 13.65 -13.64 -17.40
N GLY A 471 14.77 -13.37 -16.74
CA GLY A 471 15.62 -12.21 -17.02
C GLY A 471 16.26 -12.28 -18.41
N THR A 472 16.63 -13.47 -18.88
CA THR A 472 17.14 -13.67 -20.25
C THR A 472 16.04 -13.41 -21.28
N LEU A 473 14.83 -13.92 -21.06
CA LEU A 473 13.69 -13.68 -21.93
C LEU A 473 13.37 -12.18 -22.01
N PHE A 474 13.31 -11.52 -20.85
CA PHE A 474 13.10 -10.07 -20.80
C PHE A 474 14.22 -9.29 -21.51
N ALA A 475 15.49 -9.66 -21.28
CA ALA A 475 16.63 -9.02 -21.92
C ALA A 475 16.62 -9.23 -23.45
N ALA A 476 16.24 -10.41 -23.93
CA ALA A 476 16.08 -10.67 -25.37
C ALA A 476 14.97 -9.82 -26.00
N ALA A 477 13.79 -9.75 -25.34
CA ALA A 477 12.68 -8.92 -25.79
C ALA A 477 13.05 -7.42 -25.77
N ALA A 478 13.68 -6.95 -24.69
CA ALA A 478 14.15 -5.57 -24.59
C ALA A 478 15.19 -5.23 -25.66
N THR A 479 16.13 -6.14 -25.94
CA THR A 479 17.12 -5.96 -27.00
C THR A 479 16.45 -5.89 -28.36
N TYR A 480 15.46 -6.75 -28.62
CA TYR A 480 14.68 -6.71 -29.86
C TYR A 480 13.99 -5.34 -30.03
N ILE A 481 13.32 -4.86 -28.98
CA ILE A 481 12.68 -3.53 -28.97
C ILE A 481 13.72 -2.42 -29.22
N LEU A 482 14.86 -2.46 -28.52
CA LEU A 482 15.92 -1.45 -28.67
C LEU A 482 16.50 -1.36 -30.07
N LEU A 483 16.57 -2.49 -30.79
CA LEU A 483 17.05 -2.57 -32.17
C LEU A 483 16.03 -2.07 -33.19
N HIS A 484 14.73 -2.23 -32.89
CA HIS A 484 13.65 -1.90 -33.86
C HIS A 484 12.90 -0.61 -33.46
N ALA A 485 13.08 -0.07 -32.27
CA ALA A 485 12.46 1.18 -31.84
C ALA A 485 13.04 2.37 -32.61
N HIS A 486 12.19 3.16 -33.23
CA HIS A 486 12.55 4.40 -33.89
C HIS A 486 12.96 5.45 -32.87
N THR A 487 13.97 6.25 -33.17
CA THR A 487 14.33 7.38 -32.32
C THR A 487 13.35 8.52 -32.63
N PRO A 488 12.51 8.95 -31.67
CA PRO A 488 11.64 10.09 -31.88
C PRO A 488 12.46 11.35 -32.18
N ALA A 489 11.86 12.31 -32.87
CA ALA A 489 12.49 13.61 -33.08
C ALA A 489 12.75 14.29 -31.73
N PRO A 490 13.76 15.18 -31.60
CA PRO A 490 13.96 15.95 -30.39
C PRO A 490 12.69 16.74 -30.06
N HIS A 491 12.32 16.73 -28.76
CA HIS A 491 11.10 17.37 -28.22
C HIS A 491 9.76 16.76 -28.70
N THR A 492 9.74 15.51 -29.14
CA THR A 492 8.48 14.81 -29.41
C THR A 492 7.74 14.59 -28.10
N ASP A 493 6.48 15.03 -28.05
CA ASP A 493 5.60 14.77 -26.92
C ASP A 493 5.19 13.29 -26.92
N LEU A 494 5.39 12.61 -25.79
CA LEU A 494 5.00 11.21 -25.63
C LEU A 494 3.49 11.02 -25.83
N ALA A 495 2.67 11.98 -25.38
CA ALA A 495 1.21 11.91 -25.50
C ALA A 495 0.75 11.75 -26.97
N THR A 496 1.45 12.38 -27.92
CA THR A 496 1.12 12.28 -29.35
C THR A 496 1.48 10.93 -29.99
N LEU A 497 2.25 10.11 -29.27
CA LEU A 497 2.72 8.80 -29.73
C LEU A 497 1.94 7.62 -29.11
N LEU A 498 1.03 7.90 -28.18
CA LEU A 498 0.23 6.85 -27.54
C LEU A 498 -0.97 6.49 -28.40
N THR A 499 -1.25 5.20 -28.48
CA THR A 499 -2.51 4.69 -29.01
C THR A 499 -3.45 4.48 -27.83
N GLU A 500 -4.46 5.33 -27.70
CA GLU A 500 -5.32 5.30 -26.52
C GLU A 500 -6.32 4.15 -26.56
N HIS A 501 -6.31 3.34 -25.50
CA HIS A 501 -7.26 2.27 -25.22
C HIS A 501 -7.99 2.55 -23.90
N PRO A 502 -9.02 3.42 -23.86
CA PRO A 502 -9.70 3.83 -22.63
C PRO A 502 -10.27 2.67 -21.79
N SER A 503 -10.63 1.55 -22.45
CA SER A 503 -11.13 0.34 -21.78
C SER A 503 -10.10 -0.34 -20.88
N ASP A 504 -8.81 -0.07 -21.06
CA ASP A 504 -7.72 -0.73 -20.34
C ASP A 504 -7.25 0.09 -19.12
N TYR A 505 -7.79 1.30 -18.94
CA TYR A 505 -7.40 2.25 -17.86
C TYR A 505 -8.01 1.96 -16.48
N ALA A 506 -8.73 0.86 -16.32
CA ALA A 506 -9.14 0.36 -15.00
C ALA A 506 -7.96 0.08 -14.05
N LEU A 507 -6.73 0.11 -14.56
CA LEU A 507 -5.48 -0.10 -13.83
C LEU A 507 -4.66 1.20 -13.84
N SER A 508 -4.08 1.56 -12.70
CA SER A 508 -3.18 2.73 -12.57
C SER A 508 -1.97 2.70 -13.53
N MET A 509 -1.68 1.54 -14.11
CA MET A 509 -0.59 1.29 -15.03
C MET A 509 -1.06 0.94 -16.46
N GLY A 510 -2.35 1.06 -16.75
CA GLY A 510 -2.93 0.71 -18.04
C GLY A 510 -2.30 1.45 -19.21
N HIS A 511 -1.94 2.71 -19.02
CA HIS A 511 -1.27 3.54 -20.05
C HIS A 511 0.05 2.97 -20.59
N PHE A 512 0.72 2.08 -19.85
CA PHE A 512 1.92 1.41 -20.40
C PHE A 512 1.60 0.44 -21.53
N LEU A 513 0.34 0.03 -21.68
CA LEU A 513 -0.09 -0.85 -22.78
C LEU A 513 -0.25 -0.09 -24.10
N ASP A 514 -0.35 1.24 -24.05
CA ASP A 514 -0.52 2.11 -25.22
C ASP A 514 0.80 2.47 -25.92
N LEU A 515 1.94 2.01 -25.37
CA LEU A 515 3.26 2.32 -25.91
C LEU A 515 3.49 1.63 -27.27
N ASP A 516 3.48 2.42 -28.34
CA ASP A 516 3.88 1.98 -29.67
C ASP A 516 5.41 1.88 -29.79
N THR A 517 5.91 1.42 -30.96
CA THR A 517 7.35 1.27 -31.19
C THR A 517 8.11 2.61 -31.21
N ARG A 518 7.44 3.73 -31.51
CA ARG A 518 8.02 5.09 -31.47
C ARG A 518 8.09 5.60 -30.05
N ALA A 519 7.01 5.44 -29.28
CA ALA A 519 6.97 5.77 -27.86
C ALA A 519 8.02 4.98 -27.05
N LEU A 520 8.19 3.68 -27.33
CA LEU A 520 9.23 2.85 -26.74
C LEU A 520 10.65 3.35 -27.03
N GLY A 521 10.85 4.13 -28.10
CA GLY A 521 12.13 4.78 -28.40
C GLY A 521 12.58 5.79 -27.33
N LEU A 522 11.64 6.41 -26.58
CA LEU A 522 11.94 7.31 -25.46
C LEU A 522 12.43 6.54 -24.23
N PHE A 523 12.08 5.27 -24.10
CA PHE A 523 12.43 4.42 -22.96
C PHE A 523 13.73 3.62 -23.13
N ARG A 524 14.59 3.96 -24.10
CA ARG A 524 15.81 3.19 -24.40
C ARG A 524 16.72 3.00 -23.17
N ILE A 525 16.99 4.07 -22.41
CA ILE A 525 17.86 3.99 -21.24
C ILE A 525 17.20 3.18 -20.11
N PRO A 526 15.94 3.45 -19.70
CA PRO A 526 15.24 2.62 -18.72
C PRO A 526 15.18 1.14 -19.15
N LEU A 527 14.86 0.86 -20.40
CA LEU A 527 14.71 -0.50 -20.91
C LEU A 527 16.04 -1.26 -20.93
N ALA A 528 17.12 -0.62 -21.37
CA ALA A 528 18.46 -1.20 -21.36
C ALA A 528 18.94 -1.49 -19.95
N LEU A 529 18.73 -0.56 -19.01
CA LEU A 529 19.10 -0.73 -17.59
C LEU A 529 18.28 -1.83 -16.92
N ALA A 530 16.98 -1.91 -17.22
CA ALA A 530 16.12 -2.99 -16.74
C ALA A 530 16.58 -4.36 -17.25
N ALA A 531 16.88 -4.46 -18.56
CA ALA A 531 17.39 -5.68 -19.19
C ALA A 531 18.69 -6.15 -18.54
N LEU A 532 19.67 -5.26 -18.40
CA LEU A 532 20.95 -5.56 -17.75
C LEU A 532 20.76 -6.01 -16.30
N SER A 533 19.93 -5.31 -15.54
CA SER A 533 19.71 -5.56 -14.12
C SER A 533 19.03 -6.89 -13.88
N LEU A 534 17.96 -7.20 -14.63
CA LEU A 534 17.20 -8.45 -14.51
C LEU A 534 17.94 -9.67 -15.07
N PHE A 535 18.94 -9.46 -15.94
CA PHE A 535 19.80 -10.52 -16.43
C PHE A 535 21.03 -10.74 -15.54
N LEU A 536 21.84 -9.68 -15.29
CA LEU A 536 23.12 -9.80 -14.59
C LEU A 536 22.95 -10.17 -13.12
N GLY A 537 21.92 -9.62 -12.44
CA GLY A 537 21.64 -9.93 -11.04
C GLY A 537 21.47 -11.45 -10.80
N PRO A 538 20.50 -12.11 -11.48
CA PRO A 538 20.31 -13.55 -11.41
C PRO A 538 21.51 -14.35 -11.92
N LEU A 539 22.20 -13.94 -12.99
CA LEU A 539 23.38 -14.62 -13.53
C LEU A 539 24.50 -14.69 -12.50
N ILE A 540 24.90 -13.54 -11.94
CA ILE A 540 25.96 -13.45 -10.93
C ILE A 540 25.55 -14.24 -9.67
N SER A 541 24.25 -14.13 -9.26
CA SER A 541 23.70 -14.88 -8.14
C SER A 541 23.80 -16.41 -8.37
N LEU A 542 23.49 -16.89 -9.58
CA LEU A 542 23.58 -18.30 -9.93
C LEU A 542 25.02 -18.81 -9.89
N ILE A 543 25.96 -18.04 -10.45
CA ILE A 543 27.40 -18.37 -10.44
C ILE A 543 27.92 -18.46 -9.00
N LEU A 544 27.56 -17.49 -8.16
CA LEU A 544 27.99 -17.45 -6.75
C LEU A 544 27.36 -18.61 -5.95
N ARG A 545 26.11 -18.98 -6.20
CA ARG A 545 25.49 -20.16 -5.57
C ARG A 545 26.14 -21.47 -6.00
N LYS A 546 26.52 -21.60 -7.29
CA LYS A 546 27.29 -22.76 -7.77
C LYS A 546 28.66 -22.84 -7.05
N LYS A 547 29.29 -21.71 -6.78
CA LYS A 547 30.55 -21.60 -6.00
C LYS A 547 30.33 -21.70 -4.47
N ALA A 548 29.15 -22.14 -3.99
CA ALA A 548 28.80 -22.25 -2.57
C ALA A 548 28.96 -20.94 -1.76
N ARG A 549 28.68 -19.77 -2.37
CA ARG A 549 28.72 -18.44 -1.74
C ARG A 549 27.28 -17.83 -1.66
N PRO A 550 26.35 -18.42 -0.90
CA PRO A 550 24.93 -18.01 -0.91
C PRO A 550 24.72 -16.59 -0.38
N HIS A 551 25.52 -16.12 0.58
CA HIS A 551 25.43 -14.73 1.04
C HIS A 551 25.73 -13.72 -0.07
N ALA A 552 26.84 -13.88 -0.75
CA ALA A 552 27.21 -13.04 -1.88
C ALA A 552 26.20 -13.13 -3.04
N ALA A 553 25.61 -14.34 -3.26
CA ALA A 553 24.56 -14.55 -4.24
C ALA A 553 23.30 -13.73 -3.94
N ASN A 554 22.89 -13.66 -2.66
CA ASN A 554 21.72 -12.86 -2.24
C ASN A 554 21.99 -11.36 -2.39
N ILE A 555 23.21 -10.89 -2.07
CA ILE A 555 23.60 -9.49 -2.29
C ILE A 555 23.63 -9.13 -3.78
N ALA A 556 24.18 -10.02 -4.63
CA ALA A 556 24.18 -9.79 -6.09
C ALA A 556 22.74 -9.71 -6.67
N LEU A 557 21.83 -10.54 -6.18
CA LEU A 557 20.43 -10.48 -6.59
C LEU A 557 19.77 -9.18 -6.13
N ALA A 558 20.04 -8.73 -4.89
CA ALA A 558 19.57 -7.45 -4.38
C ALA A 558 20.11 -6.27 -5.22
N ALA A 559 21.40 -6.29 -5.57
CA ALA A 559 22.02 -5.26 -6.42
C ALA A 559 21.33 -5.19 -7.80
N GLY A 560 21.06 -6.33 -8.43
CA GLY A 560 20.27 -6.39 -9.66
C GLY A 560 18.86 -5.82 -9.48
N ALA A 561 18.19 -6.13 -8.36
CA ALA A 561 16.88 -5.57 -8.04
C ALA A 561 16.93 -4.03 -7.91
N PHE A 562 17.91 -3.48 -7.21
CA PHE A 562 18.07 -2.01 -7.11
C PHE A 562 18.39 -1.36 -8.46
N GLY A 563 19.18 -2.02 -9.33
CA GLY A 563 19.37 -1.55 -10.70
C GLY A 563 18.07 -1.49 -11.49
N PHE A 564 17.18 -2.47 -11.32
CA PHE A 564 15.84 -2.46 -11.90
C PHE A 564 14.96 -1.33 -11.32
N LEU A 565 15.04 -1.04 -10.00
CA LEU A 565 14.33 0.10 -9.42
C LEU A 565 14.79 1.45 -9.99
N LEU A 566 16.08 1.59 -10.28
CA LEU A 566 16.61 2.79 -10.96
C LEU A 566 16.02 2.89 -12.39
N ALA A 567 15.97 1.79 -13.12
CA ALA A 567 15.33 1.75 -14.44
C ALA A 567 13.84 2.16 -14.36
N ALA A 568 13.12 1.63 -13.37
CA ALA A 568 11.72 1.98 -13.15
C ALA A 568 11.54 3.47 -12.80
N HIS A 569 12.44 4.06 -12.00
CA HIS A 569 12.43 5.49 -11.71
C HIS A 569 12.63 6.34 -12.96
N LEU A 570 13.61 6.00 -13.78
CA LEU A 570 13.87 6.71 -15.06
C LEU A 570 12.69 6.54 -16.02
N GLY A 571 12.08 5.35 -16.06
CA GLY A 571 10.87 5.11 -16.85
C GLY A 571 9.69 5.98 -16.38
N LEU A 572 9.47 6.09 -15.07
CA LEU A 572 8.43 6.95 -14.51
C LEU A 572 8.68 8.43 -14.83
N GLN A 573 9.95 8.89 -14.76
CA GLN A 573 10.29 10.26 -15.15
C GLN A 573 9.99 10.54 -16.63
N THR A 574 10.26 9.57 -17.51
CA THR A 574 9.95 9.68 -18.95
C THR A 574 8.45 9.71 -19.20
N PHE A 575 7.66 8.97 -18.41
CA PHE A 575 6.22 8.83 -18.58
C PHE A 575 5.40 9.92 -17.86
N ALA A 576 5.97 10.58 -16.85
CA ALA A 576 5.29 11.54 -15.99
C ALA A 576 4.55 12.67 -16.76
N PRO A 577 5.06 13.23 -17.87
CA PRO A 577 4.32 14.28 -18.60
C PRO A 577 2.96 13.84 -19.11
N VAL A 578 2.76 12.55 -19.39
CA VAL A 578 1.47 11.99 -19.83
C VAL A 578 0.50 11.80 -18.66
N LEU A 579 1.05 11.53 -17.48
CA LEU A 579 0.28 11.24 -16.27
C LEU A 579 0.07 12.48 -15.40
N SER A 580 0.40 13.67 -15.87
CA SER A 580 0.36 14.88 -15.04
C SER A 580 0.04 16.13 -15.88
N SER A 581 -0.99 16.84 -15.48
CA SER A 581 -1.33 18.16 -16.05
C SER A 581 -0.47 19.30 -15.45
N ALA A 582 0.58 18.99 -14.68
CA ALA A 582 1.40 20.00 -13.98
C ALA A 582 2.14 20.92 -14.95
N GLN A 583 2.65 20.39 -16.08
CA GLN A 583 3.30 21.24 -17.10
C GLN A 583 2.31 22.21 -17.74
N LEU A 584 1.08 21.76 -17.97
CA LEU A 584 0.00 22.62 -18.46
C LEU A 584 -0.34 23.71 -17.42
N ALA A 585 -0.43 23.33 -16.14
CA ALA A 585 -0.64 24.29 -15.05
C ALA A 585 0.46 25.36 -15.00
N GLU A 586 1.73 24.96 -15.12
CA GLU A 586 2.87 25.89 -15.17
C GLU A 586 2.81 26.83 -16.39
N ALA A 587 2.38 26.32 -17.55
CA ALA A 587 2.26 27.13 -18.77
C ALA A 587 1.14 28.16 -18.71
N ILE A 588 0.00 27.83 -18.09
CA ILE A 588 -1.14 28.75 -18.00
C ILE A 588 -1.08 29.66 -16.77
N ALA A 589 -0.32 29.29 -15.72
CA ALA A 589 -0.25 30.07 -14.47
C ALA A 589 0.01 31.55 -14.64
N PRO A 590 0.91 32.03 -15.55
CA PRO A 590 1.13 33.44 -15.79
C PRO A 590 -0.07 34.19 -16.44
N GLN A 591 -0.98 33.43 -17.06
CA GLN A 591 -2.11 33.95 -17.84
C GLN A 591 -3.43 33.92 -17.06
N VAL A 592 -3.50 33.07 -16.01
CA VAL A 592 -4.72 32.85 -15.23
C VAL A 592 -4.90 34.00 -14.23
N HIS A 593 -6.05 34.68 -14.31
CA HIS A 593 -6.46 35.70 -13.35
C HIS A 593 -7.42 35.16 -12.30
N PRO A 594 -7.60 35.84 -11.16
CA PRO A 594 -8.47 35.34 -10.08
C PRO A 594 -9.91 35.04 -10.48
N ASN A 595 -10.43 35.79 -11.46
CA ASN A 595 -11.81 35.62 -11.95
C ASN A 595 -11.98 34.63 -13.11
N ASP A 596 -10.90 34.08 -13.62
CA ASP A 596 -10.96 33.14 -14.73
C ASP A 596 -11.54 31.77 -14.27
N LEU A 597 -12.33 31.15 -15.12
CA LEU A 597 -12.90 29.84 -14.87
C LEU A 597 -11.99 28.75 -15.45
N ILE A 598 -11.68 27.74 -14.67
CA ILE A 598 -10.97 26.54 -15.13
C ILE A 598 -11.93 25.37 -15.07
N VAL A 599 -12.10 24.70 -16.19
CA VAL A 599 -13.03 23.60 -16.37
C VAL A 599 -12.28 22.35 -16.83
N ILE A 600 -12.47 21.22 -16.17
CA ILE A 600 -12.01 19.91 -16.62
C ILE A 600 -13.19 19.19 -17.27
N HIS A 601 -13.00 18.72 -18.50
CA HIS A 601 -13.94 17.79 -19.16
C HIS A 601 -13.65 16.37 -18.71
N GLY A 602 -14.65 15.69 -18.15
CA GLY A 602 -14.51 14.37 -17.52
C GLY A 602 -14.36 14.46 -16.01
N GLU A 603 -13.77 13.44 -15.41
CA GLU A 603 -13.61 13.38 -13.96
C GLU A 603 -12.51 14.33 -13.46
N TYR A 604 -12.70 14.88 -12.26
CA TYR A 604 -11.74 15.78 -11.61
C TYR A 604 -10.33 15.17 -11.53
N GLU A 605 -10.28 13.88 -11.28
CA GLU A 605 -9.06 13.10 -11.13
C GLU A 605 -8.17 13.15 -12.37
N ALA A 606 -8.75 13.30 -13.56
CA ALA A 606 -8.01 13.33 -14.83
C ALA A 606 -7.10 14.57 -15.02
N GLY A 607 -7.40 15.67 -14.30
CA GLY A 607 -6.60 16.91 -14.33
C GLY A 607 -6.36 17.48 -12.94
N SER A 608 -6.39 16.67 -11.89
CA SER A 608 -6.36 17.11 -10.48
C SER A 608 -5.08 17.84 -10.08
N THR A 609 -3.97 17.64 -10.80
CA THR A 609 -2.74 18.42 -10.59
C THR A 609 -2.90 19.90 -10.89
N LEU A 610 -3.86 20.31 -11.74
CA LEU A 610 -4.16 21.73 -11.99
C LEU A 610 -4.48 22.49 -10.70
N ALA A 611 -5.32 21.91 -9.83
CA ALA A 611 -5.69 22.51 -8.55
C ALA A 611 -4.47 22.77 -7.66
N PHE A 612 -3.60 21.76 -7.54
CA PHE A 612 -2.41 21.83 -6.71
C PHE A 612 -1.35 22.81 -7.23
N TYR A 613 -1.06 22.78 -8.54
CA TYR A 613 0.03 23.59 -9.10
C TYR A 613 -0.35 25.02 -9.38
N LEU A 614 -1.60 25.33 -9.69
CA LEU A 614 -2.08 26.71 -9.84
C LEU A 614 -2.18 27.45 -8.52
N GLN A 615 -2.22 26.75 -7.39
CA GLN A 615 -2.25 27.32 -6.03
C GLN A 615 -3.22 28.49 -5.88
N ARG A 616 -4.40 28.41 -6.48
CA ARG A 616 -5.38 29.47 -6.36
C ARG A 616 -5.65 29.77 -4.89
N PRO A 617 -5.61 31.06 -4.48
CA PRO A 617 -5.90 31.41 -3.11
C PRO A 617 -7.35 31.09 -2.81
N ALA A 618 -7.56 30.08 -2.00
CA ALA A 618 -8.87 29.77 -1.47
C ALA A 618 -9.21 30.81 -0.42
N THR A 619 -9.96 31.82 -0.80
CA THR A 619 -10.59 32.75 0.17
C THR A 619 -11.78 32.00 0.77
N TYR A 620 -11.50 31.06 1.67
CA TYR A 620 -12.53 30.21 2.31
C TYR A 620 -13.36 30.94 3.35
N ALA A 621 -13.01 32.17 3.69
CA ALA A 621 -13.51 32.81 4.91
C ALA A 621 -14.83 33.56 4.79
N SER A 622 -15.35 33.88 3.60
CA SER A 622 -16.53 34.75 3.55
C SER A 622 -17.47 34.62 2.35
N GLN A 623 -17.05 34.04 1.25
CA GLN A 623 -17.97 33.70 0.15
C GLN A 623 -17.38 32.52 -0.65
N PRO A 624 -18.17 31.44 -0.91
CA PRO A 624 -17.76 30.39 -1.84
C PRO A 624 -17.90 30.95 -3.28
N ASN A 625 -16.98 31.83 -3.69
CA ASN A 625 -16.89 32.19 -5.10
C ASN A 625 -16.40 30.94 -5.84
N ALA A 626 -17.27 30.40 -6.68
CA ALA A 626 -17.03 29.23 -7.53
C ALA A 626 -15.71 29.34 -8.34
N THR A 627 -15.25 30.56 -8.65
CA THR A 627 -14.02 30.84 -9.41
C THR A 627 -12.71 30.39 -8.72
N ASN A 628 -12.73 30.07 -7.44
CA ASN A 628 -11.52 29.60 -6.73
C ASN A 628 -11.25 28.09 -6.94
N PHE A 629 -12.19 27.36 -7.49
CA PHE A 629 -12.15 25.93 -7.67
C PHE A 629 -12.14 25.54 -9.14
N ILE A 630 -11.77 24.30 -9.41
CA ILE A 630 -11.85 23.69 -10.73
C ILE A 630 -13.29 23.22 -10.98
N HIS A 631 -13.91 23.68 -12.05
CA HIS A 631 -15.20 23.19 -12.48
C HIS A 631 -15.06 21.87 -13.23
N ILE A 632 -16.09 21.03 -13.16
CA ILE A 632 -16.09 19.65 -13.68
C ILE A 632 -17.24 19.53 -14.68
N LEU A 633 -16.91 19.32 -15.94
CA LEU A 633 -17.88 19.14 -17.00
C LEU A 633 -18.10 17.62 -17.22
N GLN A 634 -19.33 17.15 -16.96
CA GLN A 634 -19.77 15.76 -17.19
C GLN A 634 -19.14 14.65 -16.29
N GLY A 635 -18.20 14.97 -15.39
CA GLY A 635 -17.60 14.01 -14.45
C GLY A 635 -18.55 13.71 -13.29
N ARG A 636 -19.19 12.52 -13.26
CA ARG A 636 -20.22 12.14 -12.26
C ARG A 636 -19.97 10.77 -11.63
N SER A 637 -18.79 10.20 -11.80
CA SER A 637 -18.46 8.89 -11.23
C SER A 637 -17.54 8.97 -10.01
N SER A 638 -16.98 10.16 -9.70
CA SER A 638 -16.08 10.34 -8.57
C SER A 638 -16.79 10.60 -7.23
N ASN A 639 -16.03 10.44 -6.14
CA ASN A 639 -16.53 10.75 -4.79
C ASN A 639 -16.83 12.24 -4.58
N LEU A 640 -16.19 13.11 -5.33
CA LEU A 640 -16.47 14.56 -5.29
C LEU A 640 -17.89 14.84 -5.77
N TRP A 641 -18.37 14.12 -6.78
CA TRP A 641 -19.76 14.23 -7.21
C TRP A 641 -20.74 13.86 -6.07
N TYR A 642 -20.46 12.82 -5.26
CA TYR A 642 -21.28 12.53 -4.08
C TYR A 642 -21.25 13.68 -3.05
N GLY A 643 -20.09 14.24 -2.79
CA GLY A 643 -19.89 15.35 -1.86
C GLY A 643 -20.57 16.66 -2.30
N SER A 644 -20.81 16.85 -3.60
CA SER A 644 -21.45 18.06 -4.14
C SER A 644 -22.94 18.19 -3.80
N PHE A 645 -23.60 17.13 -3.36
CA PHE A 645 -25.01 17.16 -2.94
C PHE A 645 -25.22 17.72 -1.52
N PHE A 646 -24.17 18.01 -0.78
CA PHE A 646 -24.31 18.74 0.49
C PHE A 646 -24.75 20.18 0.23
N PRO A 647 -25.67 20.75 1.05
CA PRO A 647 -26.23 22.09 0.81
C PRO A 647 -25.22 23.23 0.79
N ASP A 648 -24.08 23.05 1.45
CA ASP A 648 -22.99 24.04 1.54
C ASP A 648 -21.84 23.76 0.56
N ALA A 649 -21.99 22.76 -0.32
CA ALA A 649 -20.99 22.45 -1.34
C ALA A 649 -20.99 23.53 -2.44
N PRO A 650 -19.82 23.92 -2.97
CA PRO A 650 -19.76 24.82 -4.12
C PRO A 650 -20.36 24.13 -5.36
N ILE A 651 -21.03 24.91 -6.20
CA ILE A 651 -21.60 24.42 -7.46
C ILE A 651 -20.49 24.38 -8.50
N LEU A 652 -19.91 23.17 -8.71
CA LEU A 652 -18.77 22.96 -9.59
C LEU A 652 -19.06 22.03 -10.77
N PHE A 653 -20.18 21.30 -10.72
CA PHE A 653 -20.53 20.34 -11.76
C PHE A 653 -21.33 21.01 -12.88
N GLU A 654 -20.67 21.19 -14.02
CA GLU A 654 -21.22 21.84 -15.20
C GLU A 654 -21.90 20.85 -16.14
N THR A 655 -22.85 21.36 -16.91
CA THR A 655 -23.42 20.68 -18.08
C THR A 655 -22.93 21.38 -19.35
N PRO A 656 -22.98 20.72 -20.51
CA PRO A 656 -22.66 21.41 -21.77
C PRO A 656 -23.51 22.66 -22.03
N GLN A 657 -24.77 22.65 -21.54
CA GLN A 657 -25.68 23.77 -21.65
C GLN A 657 -25.29 24.94 -20.75
N SER A 658 -24.92 24.65 -19.47
CA SER A 658 -24.47 25.71 -18.53
C SER A 658 -23.17 26.34 -19.01
N LEU A 659 -22.23 25.53 -19.48
CA LEU A 659 -20.97 26.03 -20.02
C LEU A 659 -21.19 26.86 -21.29
N ALA A 660 -22.04 26.43 -22.22
CA ALA A 660 -22.36 27.16 -23.44
C ALA A 660 -23.03 28.53 -23.12
N THR A 661 -23.84 28.62 -22.08
CA THR A 661 -24.46 29.87 -21.61
C THR A 661 -23.42 30.83 -21.03
N ASN A 662 -22.44 30.28 -20.30
CA ASN A 662 -21.40 31.10 -19.66
C ASN A 662 -20.26 31.48 -20.62
N TRP A 663 -20.07 30.77 -21.73
CA TRP A 663 -18.97 30.93 -22.66
C TRP A 663 -18.88 32.31 -23.30
N PRO A 664 -19.97 32.95 -23.76
CA PRO A 664 -19.93 34.29 -24.30
C PRO A 664 -19.89 35.39 -23.23
N GLY A 665 -19.81 35.01 -21.93
CA GLY A 665 -19.75 35.97 -20.83
C GLY A 665 -18.42 36.75 -20.74
N PRO A 666 -18.32 37.69 -19.82
CA PRO A 666 -17.10 38.51 -19.63
C PRO A 666 -15.96 37.73 -18.96
N GLN A 667 -16.23 36.53 -18.46
CA GLN A 667 -15.29 35.66 -17.75
C GLN A 667 -14.51 34.79 -18.72
N ARG A 668 -13.16 34.80 -18.66
CA ARG A 668 -12.36 33.87 -19.44
C ARG A 668 -12.50 32.46 -18.92
N ILE A 669 -12.57 31.49 -19.84
CA ILE A 669 -12.70 30.07 -19.52
C ILE A 669 -11.49 29.33 -20.10
N PHE A 670 -10.81 28.60 -19.24
CA PHE A 670 -9.77 27.64 -19.62
C PHE A 670 -10.38 26.25 -19.55
N LEU A 671 -10.51 25.58 -20.69
CA LEU A 671 -11.07 24.23 -20.76
C LEU A 671 -9.94 23.23 -20.94
N TRP A 672 -9.78 22.34 -19.97
CA TRP A 672 -8.92 21.17 -20.06
C TRP A 672 -9.73 19.99 -20.63
N GLN A 673 -9.18 19.35 -21.64
CA GLN A 673 -9.77 18.15 -22.25
C GLN A 673 -8.68 17.15 -22.59
N SER A 674 -8.94 15.85 -22.39
CA SER A 674 -8.06 14.80 -22.89
C SER A 674 -8.06 14.80 -24.43
N LEU A 675 -6.90 14.53 -25.03
CA LEU A 675 -6.76 14.41 -26.49
C LEU A 675 -7.55 13.22 -27.05
N SER A 676 -7.85 12.23 -26.23
CA SER A 676 -8.65 11.05 -26.61
C SER A 676 -10.16 11.33 -26.64
N ASP A 677 -10.61 12.34 -25.92
CA ASP A 677 -12.02 12.65 -25.87
C ASP A 677 -12.49 13.27 -27.20
N PRO A 678 -13.68 12.90 -27.68
CA PRO A 678 -14.24 13.56 -28.84
C PRO A 678 -14.39 15.04 -28.55
N PRO A 679 -14.13 15.93 -29.55
CA PRO A 679 -14.27 17.37 -29.37
C PRO A 679 -15.65 17.69 -28.82
N ILE A 680 -15.68 18.51 -27.75
CA ILE A 680 -16.96 18.96 -27.17
C ILE A 680 -17.70 19.73 -28.25
N GLN A 681 -18.86 19.21 -28.68
CA GLN A 681 -19.78 19.96 -29.51
C GLN A 681 -20.48 20.99 -28.64
N LEU A 682 -19.80 22.11 -28.38
CA LEU A 682 -20.44 23.28 -27.82
C LEU A 682 -21.25 23.92 -28.95
N PRO A 683 -22.54 24.24 -28.75
CA PRO A 683 -23.32 24.89 -29.79
C PRO A 683 -22.66 26.22 -30.13
N LEU A 684 -22.11 26.32 -31.40
CA LEU A 684 -21.55 27.49 -32.04
C LEU A 684 -20.84 28.45 -31.08
N LEU A 685 -19.59 28.12 -30.72
CA LEU A 685 -18.76 29.06 -29.98
C LEU A 685 -18.40 30.21 -30.90
N PRO A 686 -18.81 31.45 -30.61
CA PRO A 686 -18.29 32.62 -31.32
C PRO A 686 -16.88 32.91 -30.83
N GLY A 687 -15.87 32.52 -31.58
CA GLY A 687 -14.49 32.87 -31.30
C GLY A 687 -13.49 31.77 -31.63
N PRO A 688 -12.19 32.08 -31.75
CA PRO A 688 -11.16 31.07 -31.93
C PRO A 688 -11.06 30.21 -30.67
N VAL A 689 -11.11 28.90 -30.88
CA VAL A 689 -10.77 27.90 -29.87
C VAL A 689 -9.27 27.86 -29.69
#